data_d6ec9bcf29a263bf6510876fdfbd87e9
#
_entry.id   d6ec9bcf29a263bf6510876fdfbd87e9
#
_cell.length_a   1.000
_cell.length_b   1.000
_cell.length_c   1.000
_cell.angle_alpha   90.00
_cell.angle_beta   90.00
_cell.angle_gamma   90.00
#
_symmetry.space_group_name_H-M   'P 1'
#
loop_
_entity.id
_entity.type
_entity.pdbx_description
1 polymer ?
#
loop_
_entity_poly.entity_id
_entity_poly.type
_entity_poly.pdbx_seq_one_letter_code
_entity_poly.pdbx_strand_id
1 'polypeptide(L)'
;MLDIEFLYNFYYYIGVKKISKDSMENAISPVVEGEKIVVQGAREHNLKNVSVEFPRNKLVVISGLSGSGKSSLAFDTLFAEGQRRYMESLSSYARQFLGRMDKPDVDLISGLSPAISIEQKTTHKNPRSTVGTVTEIYDYYRLLFARIGRAHCPKCGREIKEQSVDQIIDTILSWDEGTKLTLLSPVIRGKKGEHVKIIDDAKKSGFVRARIDGLMVELEDSIKLDKQKKHTIEIVVDRIVLKEGIRQRLADSVETALKSSNGVIIVLRRVNKDDEAYASVTAALDAKGTPYDRNAAYIEQEVFFSQKNACPDCGISIPELQPRLFSFNNPFGACPECTGLGEKMEWDKDKIIPDPSLSFNERGIEFYNPESEWNKTMFTAVAKEAGFSLDTPLNKLTKKQFDYLWNGDEDIVLNWVYKKQSGEGYSEYRRPWPGVLNDMKRRYNEAWGDSQRVNMEEKYMSRHECASCHGKRLRPEALCVTIGGKNIWQLTELSVLQTIKFFDELDLSETETKIASQVLKEIRNRLNFLKNVGLEYLTLERSAATLSGGEAQRIRLSTQIGSALTGVMYVLDEPSIGLHQRDNQRLIDSLTYLRDIGNTVIVVEHDEQTLRTADWLIDIGPGAGVHGGQIMASGSPEFVASCKDSITGRYLAGLIRMKIPSERRKGNGSFVSIEGVSEHNLKDISVMIPLGAFTCITGVSGSGKSTLLNDVFFPAASNKIMKTDYPAGVYKKISGLENIDKVISIDQSPIGRTPRSNPVTYIGVFDKIRELYASLPDAKARGYKNGRFSFNVKGGRCENCQGAGTITIEMNFLPDVFIQCDVCRGKRFNRETLEVLYKGKSISDVLDMTIEEAASFFDSIPHIARKLQTLKDVGLGYIQLGQSALTLSGGEAQRVKLASELARPSTGKTLYILDEPTTGLHFVDIKQLMGVIQKLVDKGNTVVMIEHNVDVICQADYIIDLGPEGGDGGGRVVATGTPEEVSLNKKSWTGRYVAEMLEREKARGEVKE
;
A
#
# COMPACT_ATOMS: atom_id res chain seq x y z
N MET A 1 -3.72 46.08 -28.04
CA MET A 1 -3.26 45.41 -29.27
C MET A 1 -2.02 44.66 -28.89
N LEU A 2 -2.17 43.38 -28.67
CA LEU A 2 -1.04 42.47 -28.38
C LEU A 2 -0.22 42.28 -29.64
N ASP A 3 1.08 42.27 -29.50
CA ASP A 3 2.06 42.22 -30.60
C ASP A 3 1.97 40.86 -31.31
N ILE A 4 1.27 40.83 -32.42
CA ILE A 4 1.02 39.65 -33.26
C ILE A 4 2.35 39.08 -33.80
N GLU A 5 3.40 39.89 -33.90
CA GLU A 5 4.75 39.48 -34.30
C GLU A 5 5.43 38.59 -33.27
N PHE A 6 5.16 38.79 -31.97
CA PHE A 6 5.68 37.97 -30.90
C PHE A 6 5.09 36.54 -30.89
N LEU A 7 3.78 36.45 -31.17
CA LEU A 7 3.09 35.15 -31.29
C LEU A 7 3.53 34.38 -32.54
N TYR A 8 3.73 35.08 -33.67
CA TYR A 8 4.17 34.47 -34.92
C TYR A 8 5.58 33.87 -34.80
N ASN A 9 6.49 34.53 -34.13
CA ASN A 9 7.84 34.05 -33.88
C ASN A 9 7.86 32.90 -32.89
N PHE A 10 6.92 32.86 -31.92
CA PHE A 10 6.77 31.76 -30.95
C PHE A 10 6.33 30.44 -31.60
N TYR A 11 5.38 30.49 -32.56
CA TYR A 11 4.93 29.27 -33.29
C TYR A 11 5.97 28.75 -34.29
N TYR A 12 6.75 29.64 -34.89
CA TYR A 12 7.84 29.25 -35.76
C TYR A 12 8.96 28.46 -35.05
N TYR A 13 9.14 28.77 -33.76
CA TYR A 13 10.16 28.15 -32.91
C TYR A 13 9.78 26.74 -32.42
N ILE A 14 8.48 26.38 -32.38
CA ILE A 14 8.01 25.09 -31.84
C ILE A 14 7.76 24.06 -32.96
N GLY A 15 8.01 24.40 -34.24
CA GLY A 15 7.88 23.48 -35.36
C GLY A 15 6.44 23.11 -35.75
N VAL A 16 5.45 23.92 -35.34
CA VAL A 16 4.04 23.76 -35.74
C VAL A 16 3.79 24.37 -37.12
N LYS A 17 3.27 23.58 -38.07
CA LYS A 17 2.92 24.04 -39.41
C LYS A 17 2.01 25.28 -39.37
N LYS A 18 2.33 26.27 -40.21
CA LYS A 18 1.62 27.57 -40.40
C LYS A 18 0.11 27.50 -40.11
N ILE A 19 -0.33 28.19 -39.06
CA ILE A 19 -1.72 28.50 -38.80
C ILE A 19 -2.04 29.83 -39.48
N SER A 20 -3.15 29.94 -40.21
CA SER A 20 -3.55 31.19 -40.90
C SER A 20 -4.11 32.20 -39.88
N LYS A 21 -4.00 33.47 -40.21
CA LYS A 21 -4.49 34.60 -39.38
C LYS A 21 -6.00 34.50 -39.07
N ASP A 22 -6.79 33.91 -39.96
CA ASP A 22 -8.24 33.71 -39.80
C ASP A 22 -8.60 32.62 -38.80
N SER A 23 -7.67 31.67 -38.49
CA SER A 23 -7.87 30.67 -37.46
C SER A 23 -7.63 31.18 -36.03
N MET A 24 -6.96 32.32 -35.87
CA MET A 24 -6.74 32.97 -34.56
C MET A 24 -7.92 33.85 -34.12
N GLU A 25 -8.63 34.48 -35.04
CA GLU A 25 -9.85 35.25 -34.71
C GLU A 25 -11.04 34.37 -34.33
N ASN A 26 -11.09 33.11 -34.79
CA ASN A 26 -12.08 32.09 -34.42
C ASN A 26 -11.80 31.36 -33.12
N ALA A 27 -10.65 31.54 -32.47
CA ALA A 27 -10.32 30.90 -31.18
C ALA A 27 -11.00 31.56 -29.96
N ILE A 28 -11.69 32.68 -30.16
CA ILE A 28 -12.51 33.35 -29.14
C ILE A 28 -13.98 33.23 -29.54
N SER A 29 -14.50 32.01 -29.57
CA SER A 29 -15.95 31.81 -29.61
C SER A 29 -16.56 32.20 -28.26
N PRO A 30 -17.59 33.04 -28.19
CA PRO A 30 -18.29 33.31 -26.94
C PRO A 30 -18.94 32.00 -26.44
N VAL A 31 -18.47 31.51 -25.30
CA VAL A 31 -19.09 30.35 -24.63
C VAL A 31 -20.51 30.72 -24.20
N VAL A 32 -21.48 29.94 -24.60
CA VAL A 32 -22.91 30.15 -24.31
C VAL A 32 -23.14 30.10 -22.79
N GLU A 33 -24.00 30.99 -22.28
CA GLU A 33 -24.39 31.05 -20.87
C GLU A 33 -25.04 29.70 -20.46
N GLY A 34 -24.41 28.96 -19.47
CA GLY A 34 -24.80 27.61 -19.06
C GLY A 34 -23.68 26.55 -19.29
N GLU A 35 -22.65 26.85 -20.07
CA GLU A 35 -21.49 25.97 -20.34
C GLU A 35 -20.27 26.30 -19.46
N LYS A 36 -20.39 27.20 -18.48
CA LYS A 36 -19.30 27.63 -17.59
C LYS A 36 -19.55 27.25 -16.14
N ILE A 37 -18.47 27.02 -15.42
CA ILE A 37 -18.43 27.07 -13.95
C ILE A 37 -17.99 28.46 -13.56
N VAL A 38 -18.76 29.11 -12.68
CA VAL A 38 -18.46 30.47 -12.19
C VAL A 38 -18.32 30.40 -10.68
N VAL A 39 -17.20 30.86 -10.17
CA VAL A 39 -16.90 31.04 -8.75
C VAL A 39 -16.81 32.53 -8.46
N GLN A 40 -17.50 33.02 -7.43
CA GLN A 40 -17.44 34.39 -7.00
C GLN A 40 -17.17 34.47 -5.50
N GLY A 41 -16.13 35.24 -5.15
CA GLY A 41 -15.83 35.59 -3.78
C GLY A 41 -15.34 34.43 -2.91
N ALA A 42 -14.50 33.52 -3.42
CA ALA A 42 -13.91 32.45 -2.63
C ALA A 42 -12.84 32.96 -1.65
N ARG A 43 -12.96 32.57 -0.38
CA ARG A 43 -12.12 33.07 0.73
C ARG A 43 -11.58 31.94 1.61
N GLU A 44 -11.66 30.68 1.16
CA GLU A 44 -11.11 29.55 1.92
C GLU A 44 -9.59 29.68 2.11
N HIS A 45 -9.15 29.46 3.34
CA HIS A 45 -7.75 29.52 3.77
C HIS A 45 -7.05 30.85 3.36
N ASN A 46 -6.14 30.79 2.37
CA ASN A 46 -5.39 31.95 1.91
C ASN A 46 -5.97 32.63 0.66
N LEU A 47 -7.12 32.19 0.16
CA LEU A 47 -7.78 32.80 -1.00
C LEU A 47 -8.27 34.23 -0.68
N LYS A 48 -7.96 35.19 -1.55
CA LYS A 48 -8.26 36.60 -1.36
C LYS A 48 -9.46 37.06 -2.19
N ASN A 49 -10.66 36.59 -1.79
CA ASN A 49 -11.92 36.93 -2.46
C ASN A 49 -11.86 36.62 -3.98
N VAL A 50 -11.45 35.41 -4.29
CA VAL A 50 -11.17 34.96 -5.65
C VAL A 50 -12.46 34.81 -6.44
N SER A 51 -12.49 35.38 -7.64
CA SER A 51 -13.54 35.18 -8.64
C SER A 51 -12.92 34.68 -9.94
N VAL A 52 -13.43 33.55 -10.46
CA VAL A 52 -12.91 32.93 -11.69
C VAL A 52 -14.04 32.21 -12.42
N GLU A 53 -13.98 32.23 -13.75
CA GLU A 53 -14.86 31.46 -14.61
C GLU A 53 -14.04 30.58 -15.55
N PHE A 54 -14.56 29.39 -15.84
CA PHE A 54 -13.92 28.43 -16.76
C PHE A 54 -14.97 27.50 -17.39
N PRO A 55 -14.68 26.93 -18.57
CA PRO A 55 -15.65 26.12 -19.31
C PRO A 55 -15.89 24.75 -18.66
N ARG A 56 -17.11 24.23 -18.80
CA ARG A 56 -17.49 22.85 -18.46
C ARG A 56 -17.00 21.89 -19.56
N ASN A 57 -16.96 20.59 -19.20
CA ASN A 57 -16.57 19.50 -20.13
C ASN A 57 -15.22 19.74 -20.80
N LYS A 58 -14.29 20.30 -20.04
CA LYS A 58 -12.92 20.59 -20.46
C LYS A 58 -11.91 20.09 -19.45
N LEU A 59 -10.66 19.92 -19.90
CA LEU A 59 -9.52 19.68 -19.04
C LEU A 59 -9.01 21.03 -18.52
N VAL A 60 -9.29 21.32 -17.26
CA VAL A 60 -8.90 22.56 -16.58
C VAL A 60 -7.74 22.26 -15.63
N VAL A 61 -6.63 22.94 -15.80
CA VAL A 61 -5.47 22.78 -14.93
C VAL A 61 -5.30 24.01 -14.04
N ILE A 62 -5.17 23.78 -12.73
CA ILE A 62 -4.88 24.81 -11.73
C ILE A 62 -3.40 24.71 -11.35
N SER A 63 -2.63 25.75 -11.65
CA SER A 63 -1.20 25.85 -11.41
C SER A 63 -0.85 27.02 -10.48
N GLY A 64 0.41 27.12 -10.08
CA GLY A 64 0.96 28.17 -9.21
C GLY A 64 1.93 27.64 -8.19
N LEU A 65 2.60 28.51 -7.43
CA LEU A 65 3.58 28.13 -6.41
C LEU A 65 3.03 27.20 -5.34
N SER A 66 3.88 26.41 -4.68
CA SER A 66 3.49 25.62 -3.51
C SER A 66 2.94 26.56 -2.42
N GLY A 67 1.75 26.23 -1.85
CA GLY A 67 1.09 27.08 -0.87
C GLY A 67 0.41 28.35 -1.45
N SER A 68 0.24 28.47 -2.77
CA SER A 68 -0.45 29.64 -3.38
C SER A 68 -1.97 29.63 -3.23
N GLY A 69 -2.60 28.49 -2.85
CA GLY A 69 -4.06 28.36 -2.70
C GLY A 69 -4.72 27.46 -3.76
N LYS A 70 -3.96 26.70 -4.54
CA LYS A 70 -4.48 25.77 -5.57
C LYS A 70 -5.45 24.75 -5.00
N SER A 71 -5.02 24.03 -3.97
CA SER A 71 -5.84 23.00 -3.32
C SER A 71 -7.05 23.62 -2.62
N SER A 72 -6.90 24.84 -2.06
CA SER A 72 -8.02 25.57 -1.45
C SER A 72 -9.11 25.90 -2.48
N LEU A 73 -8.74 26.27 -3.71
CA LEU A 73 -9.73 26.48 -4.77
C LEU A 73 -10.31 25.15 -5.30
N ALA A 74 -9.46 24.16 -5.58
CA ALA A 74 -9.87 22.90 -6.20
C ALA A 74 -10.68 22.02 -5.27
N PHE A 75 -10.17 21.77 -4.06
CA PHE A 75 -10.73 20.80 -3.10
C PHE A 75 -11.61 21.48 -2.06
N ASP A 76 -11.11 22.47 -1.34
CA ASP A 76 -11.84 23.09 -0.23
C ASP A 76 -12.99 24.00 -0.69
N THR A 77 -12.98 24.44 -1.96
CA THR A 77 -14.05 25.27 -2.55
C THR A 77 -14.89 24.50 -3.58
N LEU A 78 -14.32 24.11 -4.73
CA LEU A 78 -15.07 23.52 -5.85
C LEU A 78 -15.59 22.13 -5.54
N PHE A 79 -14.70 21.24 -5.09
CA PHE A 79 -15.09 19.86 -4.75
C PHE A 79 -16.01 19.84 -3.54
N ALA A 80 -15.68 20.55 -2.46
CA ALA A 80 -16.46 20.60 -1.23
C ALA A 80 -17.90 21.07 -1.49
N GLU A 81 -18.10 22.13 -2.28
CA GLU A 81 -19.42 22.63 -2.62
C GLU A 81 -20.18 21.68 -3.57
N GLY A 82 -19.49 21.09 -4.54
CA GLY A 82 -20.08 20.09 -5.44
C GLY A 82 -20.57 18.85 -4.67
N GLN A 83 -19.77 18.35 -3.75
CA GLN A 83 -20.13 17.23 -2.89
C GLN A 83 -21.25 17.60 -1.92
N ARG A 84 -21.19 18.78 -1.28
CA ARG A 84 -22.23 19.26 -0.38
C ARG A 84 -23.60 19.30 -1.07
N ARG A 85 -23.68 19.89 -2.29
CA ARG A 85 -24.93 19.94 -3.07
C ARG A 85 -25.44 18.56 -3.44
N TYR A 86 -24.54 17.66 -3.84
CA TYR A 86 -24.92 16.27 -4.11
C TYR A 86 -25.50 15.60 -2.88
N MET A 87 -24.85 15.75 -1.71
CA MET A 87 -25.31 15.21 -0.43
C MET A 87 -26.66 15.79 -0.02
N GLU A 88 -26.93 17.08 -0.25
CA GLU A 88 -28.21 17.73 0.03
C GLU A 88 -29.34 17.20 -0.85
N SER A 89 -29.03 16.71 -2.05
CA SER A 89 -30.01 16.08 -2.95
C SER A 89 -30.44 14.68 -2.50
N LEU A 90 -29.68 14.03 -1.60
CA LEU A 90 -29.99 12.70 -1.09
C LEU A 90 -31.13 12.71 -0.06
N SER A 91 -31.73 11.54 0.18
CA SER A 91 -32.79 11.38 1.18
C SER A 91 -32.29 11.75 2.59
N SER A 92 -33.23 12.20 3.47
CA SER A 92 -32.89 12.53 4.87
C SER A 92 -32.24 11.36 5.62
N TYR A 93 -32.62 10.12 5.30
CA TYR A 93 -32.02 8.91 5.85
C TYR A 93 -30.55 8.76 5.46
N ALA A 94 -30.23 8.90 4.17
CA ALA A 94 -28.86 8.83 3.69
C ALA A 94 -27.96 9.92 4.30
N ARG A 95 -28.49 11.14 4.47
CA ARG A 95 -27.78 12.27 5.11
C ARG A 95 -27.40 12.03 6.57
N GLN A 96 -28.17 11.23 7.33
CA GLN A 96 -27.84 10.90 8.72
C GLN A 96 -26.54 10.07 8.85
N PHE A 97 -26.23 9.25 7.85
CA PHE A 97 -25.01 8.42 7.85
C PHE A 97 -23.78 9.14 7.33
N LEU A 98 -23.96 10.13 6.46
CA LEU A 98 -22.87 10.79 5.74
C LEU A 98 -22.38 12.08 6.42
N GLY A 99 -23.08 12.53 7.48
CA GLY A 99 -22.75 13.74 8.21
C GLY A 99 -23.17 15.04 7.50
N ARG A 100 -23.04 16.18 8.18
CA ARG A 100 -23.16 17.52 7.60
C ARG A 100 -21.80 17.97 7.11
N MET A 101 -21.73 18.45 5.88
CA MET A 101 -20.57 19.16 5.35
C MET A 101 -20.77 20.66 5.54
N ASP A 102 -19.74 21.33 6.03
CA ASP A 102 -19.75 22.79 6.15
C ASP A 102 -19.78 23.42 4.74
N LYS A 103 -20.48 24.54 4.63
CA LYS A 103 -20.47 25.33 3.39
C LYS A 103 -19.13 26.04 3.28
N PRO A 104 -18.39 25.92 2.16
CA PRO A 104 -17.17 26.69 1.97
C PRO A 104 -17.46 28.23 1.99
N ASP A 105 -16.44 29.00 2.40
CA ASP A 105 -16.51 30.44 2.42
C ASP A 105 -16.39 31.01 1.00
N VAL A 106 -17.57 31.10 0.36
CA VAL A 106 -17.72 31.55 -1.02
C VAL A 106 -19.07 32.23 -1.18
N ASP A 107 -19.14 33.34 -1.94
CA ASP A 107 -20.39 34.06 -2.16
C ASP A 107 -21.34 33.28 -3.08
N LEU A 108 -20.86 32.82 -4.23
CA LEU A 108 -21.63 32.06 -5.21
C LEU A 108 -20.73 31.08 -6.00
N ILE A 109 -21.25 29.88 -6.22
CA ILE A 109 -20.73 28.98 -7.25
C ILE A 109 -21.90 28.48 -8.11
N SER A 110 -21.81 28.61 -9.42
CA SER A 110 -22.79 28.12 -10.38
C SER A 110 -22.17 27.17 -11.41
N GLY A 111 -22.98 26.33 -12.06
CA GLY A 111 -22.55 25.42 -13.11
C GLY A 111 -21.88 24.12 -12.61
N LEU A 112 -21.85 23.83 -11.28
CA LEU A 112 -21.26 22.60 -10.75
C LEU A 112 -22.04 21.35 -11.17
N SER A 113 -21.30 20.30 -11.50
CA SER A 113 -21.75 18.91 -11.61
C SER A 113 -21.45 18.15 -10.31
N PRO A 114 -22.02 16.95 -10.11
CA PRO A 114 -21.59 16.05 -9.03
C PRO A 114 -20.08 15.88 -9.07
N ALA A 115 -19.43 16.01 -7.91
CA ALA A 115 -17.97 16.07 -7.84
C ALA A 115 -17.38 14.79 -7.25
N ILE A 116 -16.26 14.32 -7.83
CA ILE A 116 -15.46 13.18 -7.35
C ILE A 116 -14.02 13.67 -7.18
N SER A 117 -13.43 13.47 -5.98
CA SER A 117 -12.03 13.78 -5.74
C SER A 117 -11.14 12.54 -5.82
N ILE A 118 -9.93 12.73 -6.34
CA ILE A 118 -8.87 11.72 -6.39
C ILE A 118 -7.61 12.32 -5.79
N GLU A 119 -7.53 12.23 -4.45
CA GLU A 119 -6.43 12.78 -3.66
C GLU A 119 -5.29 11.78 -3.46
N GLN A 120 -4.10 12.30 -3.19
CA GLN A 120 -2.90 11.51 -2.91
C GLN A 120 -2.88 10.90 -1.50
N LYS A 121 -3.45 11.59 -0.51
CA LYS A 121 -3.24 11.32 0.94
C LYS A 121 -3.91 10.08 1.53
N THR A 122 -4.75 9.36 0.83
CA THR A 122 -5.48 8.24 1.41
C THR A 122 -4.73 6.92 1.24
N THR A 123 -3.78 6.66 2.11
CA THR A 123 -3.23 5.31 2.27
C THR A 123 -4.27 4.44 2.99
N HIS A 124 -4.81 3.46 2.31
CA HIS A 124 -5.61 2.42 2.96
C HIS A 124 -4.70 1.61 3.89
N LYS A 125 -4.80 1.86 5.19
CA LYS A 125 -4.07 1.09 6.22
C LYS A 125 -4.63 -0.31 6.44
N ASN A 126 -5.69 -0.70 5.74
CA ASN A 126 -6.29 -2.01 5.89
C ASN A 126 -5.38 -3.09 5.26
N PRO A 127 -4.79 -4.00 6.04
CA PRO A 127 -3.87 -5.03 5.54
C PRO A 127 -4.54 -6.05 4.61
N ARG A 128 -5.88 -6.08 4.57
CA ARG A 128 -6.65 -6.94 3.66
C ARG A 128 -6.88 -6.32 2.28
N SER A 129 -6.64 -5.02 2.11
CA SER A 129 -6.80 -4.36 0.81
C SER A 129 -5.64 -4.69 -0.12
N THR A 130 -5.96 -5.17 -1.32
CA THR A 130 -4.99 -5.45 -2.39
C THR A 130 -5.36 -4.66 -3.64
N VAL A 131 -4.45 -4.57 -4.61
CA VAL A 131 -4.74 -3.97 -5.92
C VAL A 131 -6.00 -4.59 -6.52
N GLY A 132 -6.11 -5.92 -6.52
CA GLY A 132 -7.28 -6.64 -7.05
C GLY A 132 -8.60 -6.30 -6.36
N THR A 133 -8.59 -6.06 -5.04
CA THR A 133 -9.83 -5.68 -4.30
C THR A 133 -10.18 -4.21 -4.48
N VAL A 134 -9.22 -3.31 -4.56
CA VAL A 134 -9.46 -1.87 -4.76
C VAL A 134 -9.98 -1.59 -6.17
N THR A 135 -9.53 -2.37 -7.16
CA THR A 135 -9.99 -2.28 -8.56
C THR A 135 -11.24 -3.11 -8.85
N GLU A 136 -11.79 -3.79 -7.85
CA GLU A 136 -12.91 -4.73 -7.97
C GLU A 136 -12.65 -5.94 -8.89
N ILE A 137 -11.48 -6.06 -9.50
CA ILE A 137 -11.12 -7.19 -10.38
C ILE A 137 -11.24 -8.52 -9.62
N TYR A 138 -10.85 -8.53 -8.34
CA TYR A 138 -10.93 -9.71 -7.50
C TYR A 138 -12.39 -10.19 -7.29
N ASP A 139 -13.36 -9.29 -7.23
CA ASP A 139 -14.78 -9.65 -7.11
C ASP A 139 -15.29 -10.33 -8.39
N TYR A 140 -14.84 -9.88 -9.55
CA TYR A 140 -15.11 -10.57 -10.82
C TYR A 140 -14.39 -11.92 -10.91
N TYR A 141 -13.18 -12.06 -10.38
CA TYR A 141 -12.51 -13.36 -10.29
C TYR A 141 -13.31 -14.33 -9.42
N ARG A 142 -13.77 -13.91 -8.26
CA ARG A 142 -14.61 -14.74 -7.39
C ARG A 142 -15.87 -15.24 -8.11
N LEU A 143 -16.50 -14.38 -8.89
CA LEU A 143 -17.65 -14.74 -9.69
C LEU A 143 -17.28 -15.72 -10.83
N LEU A 144 -16.18 -15.46 -11.53
CA LEU A 144 -15.69 -16.30 -12.62
C LEU A 144 -15.37 -17.72 -12.11
N PHE A 145 -14.60 -17.83 -11.02
CA PHE A 145 -14.25 -19.11 -10.41
C PHE A 145 -15.46 -19.89 -9.89
N ALA A 146 -16.47 -19.19 -9.38
CA ALA A 146 -17.70 -19.81 -8.94
C ALA A 146 -18.56 -20.36 -10.10
N ARG A 147 -18.41 -19.80 -11.31
CA ARG A 147 -19.25 -20.15 -12.48
C ARG A 147 -18.64 -21.15 -13.43
N ILE A 148 -17.33 -21.01 -13.73
CA ILE A 148 -16.60 -21.84 -14.69
C ILE A 148 -15.36 -22.51 -14.11
N GLY A 149 -15.11 -22.37 -12.81
CA GLY A 149 -13.97 -22.98 -12.14
C GLY A 149 -14.09 -24.50 -12.09
N ARG A 150 -12.99 -25.20 -12.40
CA ARG A 150 -12.88 -26.66 -12.33
C ARG A 150 -12.24 -27.05 -11.02
N ALA A 151 -13.00 -27.82 -10.21
CA ALA A 151 -12.55 -28.27 -8.91
C ALA A 151 -11.60 -29.46 -9.00
N HIS A 152 -10.52 -29.45 -8.24
CA HIS A 152 -9.57 -30.56 -8.13
C HIS A 152 -9.44 -31.02 -6.68
N CYS A 153 -9.11 -32.27 -6.46
CA CYS A 153 -8.87 -32.79 -5.12
C CYS A 153 -7.58 -32.17 -4.53
N PRO A 154 -7.63 -31.52 -3.35
CA PRO A 154 -6.44 -30.90 -2.75
C PRO A 154 -5.36 -31.91 -2.36
N LYS A 155 -5.68 -33.23 -2.28
CA LYS A 155 -4.75 -34.29 -1.91
C LYS A 155 -4.14 -35.02 -3.12
N CYS A 156 -4.96 -35.42 -4.11
CA CYS A 156 -4.51 -36.23 -5.25
C CYS A 156 -4.52 -35.48 -6.60
N GLY A 157 -5.02 -34.23 -6.65
CA GLY A 157 -5.05 -33.40 -7.87
C GLY A 157 -6.11 -33.82 -8.91
N ARG A 158 -6.89 -34.88 -8.67
CA ARG A 158 -7.90 -35.35 -9.62
C ARG A 158 -9.02 -34.31 -9.77
N GLU A 159 -9.44 -34.07 -11.02
CA GLU A 159 -10.60 -33.22 -11.31
C GLU A 159 -11.87 -33.83 -10.73
N ILE A 160 -12.68 -33.01 -10.05
CA ILE A 160 -13.92 -33.37 -9.42
C ILE A 160 -15.06 -32.73 -10.21
N LYS A 161 -15.96 -33.58 -10.73
CA LYS A 161 -17.16 -33.14 -11.48
C LYS A 161 -18.41 -33.53 -10.70
N GLU A 162 -19.39 -32.64 -10.64
CA GLU A 162 -20.74 -32.97 -10.24
C GLU A 162 -21.40 -33.79 -11.34
N GLN A 163 -22.09 -34.85 -10.95
CA GLN A 163 -22.84 -35.70 -11.88
C GLN A 163 -24.32 -35.59 -11.56
N SER A 164 -25.15 -35.30 -12.54
CA SER A 164 -26.59 -35.41 -12.37
C SER A 164 -27.00 -36.89 -12.20
N VAL A 165 -28.16 -37.12 -11.59
CA VAL A 165 -28.72 -38.47 -11.45
C VAL A 165 -28.80 -39.16 -12.83
N ASP A 166 -29.29 -38.46 -13.85
CA ASP A 166 -29.38 -38.97 -15.21
C ASP A 166 -28.03 -39.38 -15.79
N GLN A 167 -26.99 -38.55 -15.60
CA GLN A 167 -25.62 -38.85 -16.03
C GLN A 167 -25.05 -40.10 -15.33
N ILE A 168 -25.34 -40.27 -14.03
CA ILE A 168 -24.95 -41.48 -13.28
C ILE A 168 -25.67 -42.70 -13.87
N ILE A 169 -26.96 -42.60 -14.11
CA ILE A 169 -27.77 -43.67 -14.67
C ILE A 169 -27.28 -44.01 -16.09
N ASP A 170 -27.09 -43.04 -16.96
CA ASP A 170 -26.62 -43.23 -18.33
C ASP A 170 -25.22 -43.88 -18.37
N THR A 171 -24.34 -43.49 -17.42
CA THR A 171 -23.01 -44.11 -17.29
C THR A 171 -23.15 -45.58 -16.85
N ILE A 172 -24.02 -45.87 -15.93
CA ILE A 172 -24.23 -47.24 -15.47
C ILE A 172 -24.85 -48.07 -16.60
N LEU A 173 -25.82 -47.55 -17.33
CA LEU A 173 -26.49 -48.23 -18.44
C LEU A 173 -25.57 -48.40 -19.68
N SER A 174 -24.46 -47.66 -19.78
CA SER A 174 -23.46 -47.88 -20.85
C SER A 174 -22.60 -49.13 -20.67
N TRP A 175 -22.71 -49.84 -19.52
CA TRP A 175 -22.00 -51.07 -19.25
C TRP A 175 -22.76 -52.24 -19.90
N ASP A 176 -22.03 -53.35 -20.12
CA ASP A 176 -22.53 -54.54 -20.81
C ASP A 176 -23.82 -55.09 -20.18
N GLU A 177 -24.75 -55.54 -21.04
CA GLU A 177 -25.96 -56.22 -20.55
C GLU A 177 -25.58 -57.52 -19.82
N GLY A 178 -26.30 -57.83 -18.71
CA GLY A 178 -25.98 -58.96 -17.84
C GLY A 178 -25.02 -58.64 -16.71
N THR A 179 -24.43 -57.41 -16.72
CA THR A 179 -23.50 -56.97 -15.64
C THR A 179 -24.26 -56.91 -14.26
N LYS A 180 -23.69 -57.60 -13.28
CA LYS A 180 -24.21 -57.61 -11.89
C LYS A 180 -23.64 -56.42 -11.11
N LEU A 181 -24.55 -55.60 -10.55
CA LEU A 181 -24.24 -54.40 -9.79
C LEU A 181 -24.71 -54.53 -8.34
N THR A 182 -23.93 -53.95 -7.42
CA THR A 182 -24.39 -53.70 -6.05
C THR A 182 -24.25 -52.21 -5.77
N LEU A 183 -25.36 -51.56 -5.44
CA LEU A 183 -25.42 -50.13 -5.12
C LEU A 183 -25.21 -49.95 -3.63
N LEU A 184 -24.20 -49.20 -3.25
CA LEU A 184 -23.82 -48.92 -1.86
C LEU A 184 -23.96 -47.45 -1.54
N SER A 185 -24.56 -47.13 -0.41
CA SER A 185 -24.67 -45.80 0.18
C SER A 185 -23.65 -45.62 1.31
N PRO A 186 -22.53 -44.92 1.14
CA PRO A 186 -21.52 -44.72 2.16
C PRO A 186 -21.96 -43.71 3.20
N VAL A 187 -22.45 -44.17 4.37
CA VAL A 187 -22.97 -43.35 5.47
C VAL A 187 -21.88 -42.92 6.46
N ILE A 188 -20.86 -43.75 6.66
CA ILE A 188 -19.69 -43.48 7.51
C ILE A 188 -18.41 -43.83 6.74
N ARG A 189 -17.44 -42.94 6.75
CA ARG A 189 -16.12 -43.20 6.15
C ARG A 189 -15.02 -42.80 7.15
N GLY A 190 -14.28 -43.83 7.63
CA GLY A 190 -13.08 -43.65 8.44
C GLY A 190 -13.29 -42.89 9.75
N LYS A 191 -14.45 -42.92 10.37
CA LYS A 191 -14.75 -42.26 11.65
C LYS A 191 -14.69 -43.24 12.82
N LYS A 192 -14.14 -42.80 13.96
CA LYS A 192 -14.16 -43.55 15.22
C LYS A 192 -15.56 -43.56 15.82
N GLY A 193 -15.95 -44.66 16.44
CA GLY A 193 -17.23 -44.77 17.16
C GLY A 193 -17.95 -46.11 16.92
N GLU A 194 -18.90 -46.45 17.77
CA GLU A 194 -19.73 -47.65 17.64
C GLU A 194 -20.84 -47.53 16.59
N HIS A 195 -21.18 -46.30 16.18
CA HIS A 195 -22.18 -45.94 15.15
C HIS A 195 -23.54 -46.64 15.23
N VAL A 196 -23.93 -47.09 16.45
CA VAL A 196 -25.15 -47.88 16.72
C VAL A 196 -26.40 -47.22 16.14
N LYS A 197 -26.55 -45.88 16.35
CA LYS A 197 -27.72 -45.14 15.86
C LYS A 197 -27.87 -45.21 14.33
N ILE A 198 -26.80 -45.15 13.59
CA ILE A 198 -26.81 -45.17 12.11
C ILE A 198 -27.18 -46.58 11.62
N ILE A 199 -26.68 -47.60 12.28
CA ILE A 199 -27.01 -49.01 11.98
C ILE A 199 -28.50 -49.25 12.27
N ASP A 200 -29.02 -48.77 13.41
CA ASP A 200 -30.43 -48.90 13.78
C ASP A 200 -31.36 -48.11 12.84
N ASP A 201 -30.97 -46.91 12.42
CA ASP A 201 -31.74 -46.09 11.47
C ASP A 201 -31.79 -46.78 10.09
N ALA A 202 -30.69 -47.41 9.65
CA ALA A 202 -30.67 -48.22 8.43
C ALA A 202 -31.63 -49.44 8.50
N LYS A 203 -31.64 -50.17 9.66
CA LYS A 203 -32.59 -51.26 9.92
C LYS A 203 -34.03 -50.77 9.83
N LYS A 204 -34.36 -49.67 10.53
CA LYS A 204 -35.70 -49.07 10.52
C LYS A 204 -36.15 -48.64 9.13
N SER A 205 -35.20 -48.23 8.28
CA SER A 205 -35.46 -47.84 6.88
C SER A 205 -35.65 -49.02 5.94
N GLY A 206 -35.57 -50.29 6.45
CA GLY A 206 -35.83 -51.50 5.69
C GLY A 206 -34.61 -52.06 4.94
N PHE A 207 -33.40 -51.53 5.16
CA PHE A 207 -32.20 -52.09 4.56
C PHE A 207 -31.78 -53.39 5.29
N VAL A 208 -31.41 -54.42 4.52
CA VAL A 208 -31.11 -55.77 5.05
C VAL A 208 -29.61 -56.00 5.22
N ARG A 209 -28.77 -55.32 4.45
CA ARG A 209 -27.33 -55.55 4.42
C ARG A 209 -26.52 -54.27 4.43
N ALA A 210 -25.29 -54.33 4.99
CA ALA A 210 -24.28 -53.32 4.91
C ALA A 210 -22.91 -53.90 4.61
N ARG A 211 -22.00 -53.12 4.02
CA ARG A 211 -20.59 -53.44 3.99
C ARG A 211 -19.91 -52.60 5.08
N ILE A 212 -19.32 -53.30 6.05
CA ILE A 212 -18.64 -52.71 7.18
C ILE A 212 -17.16 -53.07 7.13
N ASP A 213 -16.29 -52.08 7.04
CA ASP A 213 -14.84 -52.31 6.93
C ASP A 213 -14.45 -53.27 5.79
N GLY A 214 -15.21 -53.23 4.70
CA GLY A 214 -15.01 -54.08 3.52
C GLY A 214 -15.73 -55.45 3.56
N LEU A 215 -16.32 -55.84 4.69
CA LEU A 215 -17.03 -57.10 4.83
C LEU A 215 -18.54 -56.92 4.72
N MET A 216 -19.21 -57.76 3.93
CA MET A 216 -20.66 -57.77 3.82
C MET A 216 -21.26 -58.46 5.07
N VAL A 217 -22.16 -57.72 5.77
CA VAL A 217 -22.83 -58.13 6.99
C VAL A 217 -24.33 -57.96 6.85
N GLU A 218 -25.10 -58.88 7.46
CA GLU A 218 -26.55 -58.73 7.57
C GLU A 218 -26.88 -57.82 8.75
N LEU A 219 -27.76 -56.85 8.52
CA LEU A 219 -28.10 -55.85 9.52
C LEU A 219 -28.99 -56.43 10.64
N GLU A 220 -29.57 -57.66 10.49
CA GLU A 220 -30.34 -58.35 11.54
C GLU A 220 -29.49 -58.80 12.71
N ASP A 221 -28.17 -59.05 12.49
CA ASP A 221 -27.23 -59.47 13.52
C ASP A 221 -26.91 -58.32 14.51
N SER A 222 -26.50 -58.66 15.72
CA SER A 222 -26.02 -57.70 16.72
C SER A 222 -24.62 -57.26 16.39
N ILE A 223 -24.51 -56.16 15.57
CA ILE A 223 -23.26 -55.60 15.13
C ILE A 223 -22.66 -54.74 16.25
N LYS A 224 -21.50 -55.16 16.79
CA LYS A 224 -20.73 -54.40 17.77
C LYS A 224 -19.44 -53.93 17.15
N LEU A 225 -19.27 -52.59 17.02
CA LEU A 225 -18.07 -51.96 16.49
C LEU A 225 -17.19 -51.43 17.62
N ASP A 226 -15.87 -51.44 17.41
CA ASP A 226 -14.90 -50.95 18.39
C ASP A 226 -14.90 -49.43 18.42
N LYS A 227 -15.24 -48.84 19.56
CA LYS A 227 -15.29 -47.39 19.76
C LYS A 227 -13.99 -46.63 19.45
N GLN A 228 -12.84 -47.30 19.57
CA GLN A 228 -11.50 -46.70 19.38
C GLN A 228 -10.98 -46.85 17.96
N LYS A 229 -11.57 -47.70 17.13
CA LYS A 229 -11.17 -47.89 15.73
C LYS A 229 -11.96 -46.99 14.80
N LYS A 230 -11.38 -46.72 13.64
CA LYS A 230 -12.05 -46.02 12.54
C LYS A 230 -12.81 -47.06 11.72
N HIS A 231 -14.11 -46.80 11.51
CA HIS A 231 -15.00 -47.67 10.73
C HIS A 231 -15.46 -47.00 9.46
N THR A 232 -15.73 -47.81 8.44
CA THR A 232 -16.41 -47.43 7.19
C THR A 232 -17.68 -48.25 7.08
N ILE A 233 -18.84 -47.60 6.98
CA ILE A 233 -20.14 -48.26 6.92
C ILE A 233 -20.85 -47.83 5.64
N GLU A 234 -21.19 -48.76 4.78
CA GLU A 234 -21.84 -48.57 3.50
C GLU A 234 -23.09 -49.44 3.44
N ILE A 235 -24.25 -48.84 3.32
CA ILE A 235 -25.52 -49.56 3.27
C ILE A 235 -25.73 -50.09 1.84
N VAL A 236 -26.08 -51.39 1.73
CA VAL A 236 -26.47 -52.00 0.46
C VAL A 236 -27.89 -51.57 0.12
N VAL A 237 -28.06 -50.74 -0.89
CA VAL A 237 -29.37 -50.18 -1.29
C VAL A 237 -30.10 -51.16 -2.21
N ASP A 238 -29.41 -51.66 -3.26
CA ASP A 238 -30.01 -52.62 -4.21
C ASP A 238 -28.91 -53.50 -4.86
N ARG A 239 -29.33 -54.64 -5.39
CA ARG A 239 -28.53 -55.52 -6.24
C ARG A 239 -29.26 -55.70 -7.55
N ILE A 240 -28.64 -55.21 -8.64
CA ILE A 240 -29.27 -55.12 -9.94
C ILE A 240 -28.45 -55.93 -10.96
N VAL A 241 -29.12 -56.52 -11.93
CA VAL A 241 -28.53 -57.07 -13.14
C VAL A 241 -28.98 -56.17 -14.30
N LEU A 242 -28.05 -55.61 -15.06
CA LEU A 242 -28.36 -54.78 -16.18
C LEU A 242 -29.06 -55.62 -17.28
N LYS A 243 -30.26 -55.11 -17.66
CA LYS A 243 -31.08 -55.69 -18.73
C LYS A 243 -31.93 -54.60 -19.38
N GLU A 244 -32.43 -54.86 -20.54
CA GLU A 244 -33.32 -53.92 -21.20
C GLU A 244 -34.52 -53.57 -20.30
N GLY A 245 -34.89 -52.29 -20.22
CA GLY A 245 -36.04 -51.80 -19.43
C GLY A 245 -35.75 -51.54 -17.95
N ILE A 246 -34.53 -51.74 -17.44
CA ILE A 246 -34.17 -51.60 -16.00
C ILE A 246 -34.06 -50.15 -15.55
N ARG A 247 -34.11 -49.16 -16.44
CA ARG A 247 -33.82 -47.73 -16.18
C ARG A 247 -34.60 -47.17 -14.99
N GLN A 248 -35.89 -47.44 -14.88
CA GLN A 248 -36.70 -46.90 -13.79
C GLN A 248 -36.28 -47.43 -12.42
N ARG A 249 -36.12 -48.78 -12.30
CA ARG A 249 -35.64 -49.36 -11.03
C ARG A 249 -34.25 -48.86 -10.64
N LEU A 250 -33.34 -48.73 -11.63
CA LEU A 250 -32.00 -48.17 -11.39
C LEU A 250 -32.07 -46.71 -10.90
N ALA A 251 -32.97 -45.91 -11.48
CA ALA A 251 -33.16 -44.52 -11.07
C ALA A 251 -33.63 -44.44 -9.59
N ASP A 252 -34.65 -45.19 -9.24
CA ASP A 252 -35.20 -45.19 -7.88
C ASP A 252 -34.16 -45.66 -6.83
N SER A 253 -33.32 -46.64 -7.22
CA SER A 253 -32.24 -47.16 -6.35
C SER A 253 -31.08 -46.19 -6.22
N VAL A 254 -30.68 -45.51 -7.33
CA VAL A 254 -29.64 -44.49 -7.31
C VAL A 254 -30.09 -43.27 -6.50
N GLU A 255 -31.32 -42.78 -6.67
CA GLU A 255 -31.85 -41.68 -5.85
C GLU A 255 -31.90 -42.05 -4.37
N THR A 256 -32.36 -43.23 -4.03
CA THR A 256 -32.39 -43.73 -2.64
C THR A 256 -30.96 -43.76 -2.04
N ALA A 257 -29.98 -44.26 -2.80
CA ALA A 257 -28.59 -44.34 -2.36
C ALA A 257 -27.99 -42.94 -2.14
N LEU A 258 -28.22 -42.04 -3.06
CA LEU A 258 -27.72 -40.67 -3.00
C LEU A 258 -28.35 -39.90 -1.82
N LYS A 259 -29.67 -40.08 -1.59
CA LYS A 259 -30.38 -39.42 -0.49
C LYS A 259 -29.85 -39.91 0.87
N SER A 260 -29.56 -41.20 1.01
CA SER A 260 -29.10 -41.80 2.27
C SER A 260 -27.64 -41.50 2.61
N SER A 261 -26.79 -41.20 1.61
CA SER A 261 -25.36 -40.94 1.73
C SER A 261 -24.97 -39.49 1.53
N ASN A 262 -25.92 -38.56 1.56
CA ASN A 262 -25.66 -37.13 1.33
C ASN A 262 -25.05 -36.85 -0.07
N GLY A 263 -25.48 -37.56 -1.10
CA GLY A 263 -25.16 -37.30 -2.50
C GLY A 263 -24.00 -38.12 -3.07
N VAL A 264 -23.56 -39.18 -2.40
CA VAL A 264 -22.47 -40.06 -2.89
C VAL A 264 -22.96 -41.48 -3.03
N ILE A 265 -22.65 -42.18 -4.11
CA ILE A 265 -22.98 -43.59 -4.33
C ILE A 265 -21.72 -44.35 -4.78
N ILE A 266 -21.58 -45.59 -4.28
CA ILE A 266 -20.58 -46.52 -4.75
C ILE A 266 -21.31 -47.66 -5.47
N VAL A 267 -20.87 -47.94 -6.67
CA VAL A 267 -21.39 -49.08 -7.47
C VAL A 267 -20.31 -50.12 -7.58
N LEU A 268 -20.57 -51.31 -6.99
CA LEU A 268 -19.70 -52.45 -7.22
C LEU A 268 -20.15 -53.12 -8.51
N ARG A 269 -19.31 -53.00 -9.55
CA ARG A 269 -19.49 -53.64 -10.84
C ARG A 269 -18.74 -54.97 -10.84
N ARG A 270 -19.45 -56.06 -11.13
CA ARG A 270 -18.79 -57.36 -11.35
C ARG A 270 -18.34 -57.48 -12.80
N VAL A 271 -17.05 -57.67 -13.02
CA VAL A 271 -16.41 -57.80 -14.33
C VAL A 271 -15.87 -59.25 -14.44
N ASN A 272 -16.39 -60.02 -15.38
CA ASN A 272 -15.95 -61.39 -15.59
C ASN A 272 -14.71 -61.44 -16.50
N LYS A 273 -13.97 -62.53 -16.50
CA LYS A 273 -12.74 -62.65 -17.32
C LYS A 273 -12.97 -62.50 -18.82
N ASP A 274 -14.17 -62.84 -19.26
CA ASP A 274 -14.55 -62.79 -20.66
C ASP A 274 -15.09 -61.43 -21.13
N ASP A 275 -15.26 -60.46 -20.20
CA ASP A 275 -15.76 -59.13 -20.48
C ASP A 275 -14.66 -58.27 -21.14
N GLU A 276 -14.97 -57.53 -22.16
CA GLU A 276 -14.02 -56.62 -22.84
C GLU A 276 -13.34 -55.62 -21.87
N ALA A 277 -14.05 -55.26 -20.84
CA ALA A 277 -13.56 -54.35 -19.82
C ALA A 277 -12.52 -54.97 -18.86
N TYR A 278 -12.35 -56.29 -18.83
CA TYR A 278 -11.49 -56.98 -17.83
C TYR A 278 -10.04 -56.50 -17.86
N ALA A 279 -9.45 -56.44 -19.06
CA ALA A 279 -8.07 -56.04 -19.22
C ALA A 279 -7.82 -54.56 -18.75
N SER A 280 -8.75 -53.68 -19.06
CA SER A 280 -8.66 -52.27 -18.63
C SER A 280 -8.85 -52.08 -17.16
N VAL A 281 -9.76 -52.84 -16.52
CA VAL A 281 -10.01 -52.80 -15.09
C VAL A 281 -8.85 -53.36 -14.29
N THR A 282 -8.29 -54.49 -14.73
CA THR A 282 -7.10 -55.11 -14.08
C THR A 282 -5.89 -54.20 -14.18
N ALA A 283 -5.63 -53.57 -15.32
CA ALA A 283 -4.54 -52.62 -15.48
C ALA A 283 -4.71 -51.40 -14.54
N ALA A 284 -5.96 -50.90 -14.35
CA ALA A 284 -6.26 -49.82 -13.42
C ALA A 284 -6.11 -50.22 -11.95
N LEU A 285 -6.42 -51.48 -11.57
CA LEU A 285 -6.23 -51.99 -10.23
C LEU A 285 -4.72 -52.20 -9.91
N ASP A 286 -3.98 -52.72 -10.88
CA ASP A 286 -2.51 -52.89 -10.76
C ASP A 286 -1.81 -51.52 -10.63
N ALA A 287 -2.21 -50.55 -11.40
CA ALA A 287 -1.67 -49.18 -11.31
C ALA A 287 -1.96 -48.48 -9.95
N LYS A 288 -3.07 -48.85 -9.32
CA LYS A 288 -3.45 -48.32 -7.98
C LYS A 288 -2.90 -49.18 -6.84
N GLY A 289 -2.28 -50.30 -7.12
CA GLY A 289 -1.80 -51.27 -6.10
C GLY A 289 -2.95 -51.91 -5.30
N THR A 290 -4.14 -51.99 -5.87
CA THR A 290 -5.32 -52.57 -5.20
C THR A 290 -5.28 -54.10 -5.35
N PRO A 291 -5.20 -54.85 -4.26
CA PRO A 291 -5.12 -56.30 -4.35
C PRO A 291 -6.43 -56.90 -4.89
N TYR A 292 -6.32 -57.82 -5.85
CA TYR A 292 -7.43 -58.64 -6.37
C TYR A 292 -6.93 -60.05 -6.66
N ASP A 293 -7.85 -61.01 -6.59
CA ASP A 293 -7.54 -62.44 -6.91
C ASP A 293 -7.53 -62.65 -8.43
N ARG A 294 -6.34 -62.78 -9.00
CA ARG A 294 -6.14 -63.05 -10.43
C ARG A 294 -6.73 -64.38 -10.92
N ASN A 295 -7.00 -65.34 -9.97
CA ASN A 295 -7.57 -66.66 -10.29
C ASN A 295 -9.10 -66.66 -10.17
N ALA A 296 -9.70 -65.66 -9.58
CA ALA A 296 -11.17 -65.58 -9.48
C ALA A 296 -11.83 -65.49 -10.86
N ALA A 297 -13.03 -66.06 -10.98
CA ALA A 297 -13.84 -66.02 -12.20
C ALA A 297 -14.28 -64.60 -12.59
N TYR A 298 -14.26 -63.65 -11.63
CA TYR A 298 -14.62 -62.28 -11.83
C TYR A 298 -13.87 -61.43 -10.80
N ILE A 299 -13.82 -60.14 -11.10
CA ILE A 299 -13.35 -59.10 -10.17
C ILE A 299 -14.49 -58.11 -9.87
N GLU A 300 -14.48 -57.50 -8.67
CA GLU A 300 -15.39 -56.42 -8.31
C GLU A 300 -14.68 -55.10 -8.45
N GLN A 301 -15.18 -54.29 -9.36
CA GLN A 301 -14.70 -52.92 -9.57
C GLN A 301 -15.57 -51.95 -8.78
N GLU A 302 -14.96 -51.15 -7.90
CA GLU A 302 -15.68 -50.05 -7.24
C GLU A 302 -15.67 -48.80 -8.15
N VAL A 303 -16.86 -48.30 -8.48
CA VAL A 303 -17.05 -47.08 -9.23
C VAL A 303 -17.80 -46.10 -8.35
N PHE A 304 -17.20 -44.93 -8.14
CA PHE A 304 -17.76 -43.87 -7.33
C PHE A 304 -18.48 -42.85 -8.21
N PHE A 305 -19.67 -42.45 -7.79
CA PHE A 305 -20.42 -41.33 -8.37
C PHE A 305 -20.82 -40.37 -7.27
N SER A 306 -20.88 -39.08 -7.59
CA SER A 306 -21.25 -38.05 -6.63
C SER A 306 -22.06 -36.95 -7.30
N GLN A 307 -23.18 -36.59 -6.69
CA GLN A 307 -23.92 -35.36 -7.00
C GLN A 307 -23.28 -34.12 -6.38
N LYS A 308 -22.31 -34.30 -5.50
CA LYS A 308 -21.59 -33.20 -4.84
C LYS A 308 -20.12 -33.26 -5.24
N ASN A 309 -19.45 -32.13 -5.16
CA ASN A 309 -18.02 -32.01 -5.44
C ASN A 309 -17.19 -32.82 -4.44
N ALA A 310 -17.13 -34.16 -4.59
CA ALA A 310 -16.36 -35.05 -3.74
C ALA A 310 -15.36 -35.91 -4.54
N CYS A 311 -14.12 -35.98 -4.05
CA CYS A 311 -13.11 -36.83 -4.66
C CYS A 311 -13.43 -38.32 -4.43
N PRO A 312 -13.55 -39.11 -5.50
CA PRO A 312 -13.84 -40.54 -5.37
C PRO A 312 -12.70 -41.29 -4.65
N ASP A 313 -11.45 -40.89 -4.85
CA ASP A 313 -10.29 -41.62 -4.31
C ASP A 313 -9.98 -41.22 -2.85
N CYS A 314 -10.10 -39.95 -2.51
CA CYS A 314 -9.70 -39.43 -1.20
C CYS A 314 -10.88 -39.21 -0.24
N GLY A 315 -12.12 -39.22 -0.73
CA GLY A 315 -13.31 -38.94 0.08
C GLY A 315 -13.43 -37.48 0.56
N ILE A 316 -12.58 -36.57 0.05
CA ILE A 316 -12.62 -35.16 0.41
C ILE A 316 -13.74 -34.51 -0.39
N SER A 317 -14.66 -33.84 0.31
CA SER A 317 -15.72 -33.06 -0.31
C SER A 317 -15.32 -31.59 -0.37
N ILE A 318 -15.48 -30.98 -1.54
CA ILE A 318 -15.32 -29.53 -1.76
C ILE A 318 -16.68 -28.88 -1.58
N PRO A 319 -16.79 -27.76 -0.83
CA PRO A 319 -18.02 -27.01 -0.75
C PRO A 319 -18.50 -26.55 -2.12
N GLU A 320 -19.81 -26.28 -2.24
CA GLU A 320 -20.39 -25.68 -3.43
C GLU A 320 -19.60 -24.43 -3.86
N LEU A 321 -19.30 -24.31 -5.16
CA LEU A 321 -18.51 -23.21 -5.72
C LEU A 321 -19.32 -21.93 -5.74
N GLN A 322 -19.33 -21.24 -4.59
CA GLN A 322 -19.96 -19.92 -4.42
C GLN A 322 -18.91 -18.82 -4.34
N PRO A 323 -19.19 -17.58 -4.76
CA PRO A 323 -18.23 -16.46 -4.71
C PRO A 323 -17.61 -16.23 -3.32
N ARG A 324 -18.34 -16.54 -2.23
CA ARG A 324 -17.84 -16.44 -0.84
C ARG A 324 -16.71 -17.43 -0.51
N LEU A 325 -16.61 -18.59 -1.21
CA LEU A 325 -15.53 -19.55 -1.04
C LEU A 325 -14.18 -18.97 -1.47
N PHE A 326 -14.19 -18.09 -2.44
CA PHE A 326 -13.00 -17.45 -2.99
C PHE A 326 -12.68 -16.09 -2.34
N SER A 327 -13.35 -15.74 -1.23
CA SER A 327 -13.12 -14.48 -0.52
C SER A 327 -12.24 -14.68 0.70
N PHE A 328 -11.09 -14.06 0.73
CA PHE A 328 -10.24 -14.03 1.93
C PHE A 328 -10.75 -13.05 3.01
N ASN A 329 -11.75 -12.21 2.70
CA ASN A 329 -12.44 -11.35 3.67
C ASN A 329 -13.64 -12.03 4.32
N ASN A 330 -14.01 -13.24 3.87
CA ASN A 330 -15.12 -14.01 4.41
C ASN A 330 -14.56 -15.24 5.15
N PRO A 331 -15.03 -15.55 6.38
CA PRO A 331 -14.57 -16.72 7.14
C PRO A 331 -14.75 -18.05 6.40
N PHE A 332 -15.69 -18.11 5.44
CA PHE A 332 -15.95 -19.32 4.65
C PHE A 332 -14.81 -19.65 3.66
N GLY A 333 -14.15 -18.65 3.11
CA GLY A 333 -13.05 -18.80 2.16
C GLY A 333 -11.66 -18.50 2.73
N ALA A 334 -11.58 -17.71 3.80
CA ALA A 334 -10.33 -17.29 4.42
C ALA A 334 -9.58 -18.45 5.07
N CYS A 335 -8.26 -18.40 5.04
CA CYS A 335 -7.41 -19.29 5.83
C CYS A 335 -7.78 -19.16 7.32
N PRO A 336 -8.08 -20.26 8.03
CA PRO A 336 -8.53 -20.21 9.42
C PRO A 336 -7.46 -19.71 10.39
N GLU A 337 -6.18 -19.88 10.07
CA GLU A 337 -5.08 -19.45 10.93
C GLU A 337 -4.77 -17.96 10.86
N CYS A 338 -4.63 -17.39 9.66
CA CYS A 338 -4.33 -15.96 9.47
C CYS A 338 -5.59 -15.12 9.21
N THR A 339 -6.77 -15.72 9.22
CA THR A 339 -8.06 -15.05 8.95
C THR A 339 -8.07 -14.23 7.67
N GLY A 340 -7.34 -14.70 6.63
CA GLY A 340 -7.25 -14.05 5.32
C GLY A 340 -6.19 -12.96 5.18
N LEU A 341 -5.31 -12.79 6.17
CA LEU A 341 -4.21 -11.81 6.10
C LEU A 341 -3.02 -12.30 5.27
N GLY A 342 -2.80 -13.63 5.21
CA GLY A 342 -1.64 -14.23 4.55
C GLY A 342 -0.39 -14.24 5.42
N GLU A 343 -0.35 -13.39 6.43
CA GLU A 343 0.77 -13.19 7.34
C GLU A 343 0.28 -13.16 8.79
N LYS A 344 1.19 -13.40 9.74
CA LYS A 344 0.94 -13.29 11.16
C LYS A 344 1.98 -12.37 11.79
N MET A 345 1.56 -11.55 12.75
CA MET A 345 2.46 -10.82 13.62
C MET A 345 2.96 -11.76 14.72
N GLU A 346 4.25 -11.99 14.78
CA GLU A 346 4.88 -12.84 15.79
C GLU A 346 5.92 -12.03 16.57
N TRP A 347 6.10 -12.40 17.86
CA TRP A 347 7.12 -11.79 18.70
C TRP A 347 8.49 -12.15 18.19
N ASP A 348 9.28 -11.13 17.88
CA ASP A 348 10.60 -11.27 17.28
C ASP A 348 11.67 -11.23 18.37
N LYS A 349 12.35 -12.37 18.53
CA LYS A 349 13.40 -12.50 19.54
C LYS A 349 14.55 -11.54 19.29
N ASP A 350 14.93 -11.30 18.03
CA ASP A 350 16.06 -10.45 17.67
C ASP A 350 15.73 -8.97 17.90
N LYS A 351 14.46 -8.58 17.79
CA LYS A 351 14.00 -7.23 18.19
C LYS A 351 13.90 -7.04 19.71
N ILE A 352 13.62 -8.10 20.44
CA ILE A 352 13.52 -8.06 21.91
C ILE A 352 14.91 -8.12 22.56
N ILE A 353 15.82 -8.87 21.94
CA ILE A 353 17.24 -9.05 22.36
C ILE A 353 18.12 -8.69 21.14
N PRO A 354 18.30 -7.39 20.86
CA PRO A 354 19.04 -6.97 19.65
C PRO A 354 20.52 -7.34 19.69
N ASP A 355 21.12 -7.36 20.87
CA ASP A 355 22.52 -7.77 21.08
C ASP A 355 22.61 -8.77 22.24
N PRO A 356 22.69 -10.05 21.93
CA PRO A 356 22.82 -11.08 22.98
C PRO A 356 24.17 -11.08 23.71
N SER A 357 25.15 -10.28 23.28
CA SER A 357 26.41 -10.11 23.99
C SER A 357 26.27 -9.20 25.24
N LEU A 358 25.16 -8.47 25.34
CA LEU A 358 24.83 -7.63 26.49
C LEU A 358 24.16 -8.45 27.61
N SER A 359 24.38 -8.00 28.84
CA SER A 359 23.70 -8.51 30.03
C SER A 359 22.37 -7.78 30.29
N PHE A 360 21.56 -8.25 31.26
CA PHE A 360 20.36 -7.53 31.68
C PHE A 360 20.68 -6.10 32.13
N ASN A 361 21.74 -5.92 32.96
CA ASN A 361 22.13 -4.60 33.49
C ASN A 361 22.60 -3.66 32.37
N GLU A 362 23.13 -4.18 31.26
CA GLU A 362 23.52 -3.44 30.06
C GLU A 362 22.36 -3.26 29.07
N ARG A 363 21.11 -3.55 29.49
CA ARG A 363 19.92 -3.47 28.68
C ARG A 363 19.87 -4.50 27.52
N GLY A 364 20.36 -5.71 27.73
CA GLY A 364 20.32 -6.79 26.73
C GLY A 364 18.88 -7.24 26.37
N ILE A 365 17.86 -6.92 27.20
CA ILE A 365 16.46 -7.12 26.87
C ILE A 365 15.80 -5.73 26.73
N GLU A 366 15.59 -5.29 25.50
CA GLU A 366 15.16 -3.91 25.17
C GLU A 366 13.84 -3.48 25.84
N PHE A 367 12.94 -4.43 26.05
CA PHE A 367 11.63 -4.15 26.67
C PHE A 367 11.71 -3.72 28.13
N TYR A 368 12.71 -4.17 28.89
CA TYR A 368 12.84 -3.90 30.31
C TYR A 368 13.95 -2.89 30.60
N ASN A 369 13.59 -1.79 31.26
CA ASN A 369 14.58 -0.83 31.72
C ASN A 369 15.28 -1.37 32.99
N PRO A 370 16.62 -1.62 32.98
CA PRO A 370 17.37 -2.13 34.13
C PRO A 370 17.50 -1.09 35.26
N GLU A 371 17.33 0.21 34.96
CA GLU A 371 17.33 1.26 36.02
C GLU A 371 16.05 1.29 36.83
N SER A 372 14.99 0.62 36.39
CA SER A 372 13.76 0.50 37.13
C SER A 372 13.94 -0.44 38.32
N GLU A 373 13.77 0.09 39.54
CA GLU A 373 13.85 -0.67 40.80
C GLU A 373 12.96 -1.91 40.80
N TRP A 374 11.77 -1.80 40.19
CA TRP A 374 10.84 -2.90 40.01
C TRP A 374 11.44 -4.00 39.11
N ASN A 375 11.92 -3.64 37.94
CA ASN A 375 12.50 -4.61 37.02
C ASN A 375 13.74 -5.27 37.61
N LYS A 376 14.63 -4.47 38.21
CA LYS A 376 15.85 -4.95 38.85
C LYS A 376 15.58 -5.96 39.94
N THR A 377 14.61 -5.67 40.81
CA THR A 377 14.26 -6.57 41.96
C THR A 377 13.65 -7.88 41.43
N MET A 378 12.74 -7.78 40.48
CA MET A 378 12.10 -8.94 39.87
C MET A 378 13.11 -9.84 39.12
N PHE A 379 13.95 -9.24 38.25
CA PHE A 379 14.95 -10.02 37.51
C PHE A 379 16.08 -10.55 38.42
N THR A 380 16.37 -9.91 39.57
CA THR A 380 17.27 -10.48 40.56
C THR A 380 16.72 -11.77 41.14
N ALA A 381 15.41 -11.85 41.42
CA ALA A 381 14.78 -13.10 41.85
C ALA A 381 14.82 -14.18 40.78
N VAL A 382 14.56 -13.81 39.51
CA VAL A 382 14.64 -14.74 38.36
C VAL A 382 16.07 -15.27 38.20
N ALA A 383 17.06 -14.40 38.24
CA ALA A 383 18.46 -14.76 38.06
C ALA A 383 18.98 -15.67 39.19
N LYS A 384 18.55 -15.38 40.43
CA LYS A 384 18.89 -16.21 41.61
C LYS A 384 18.31 -17.63 41.46
N GLU A 385 17.08 -17.75 41.02
CA GLU A 385 16.43 -19.06 40.83
C GLU A 385 17.07 -19.86 39.68
N ALA A 386 17.32 -19.19 38.56
CA ALA A 386 17.95 -19.82 37.40
C ALA A 386 19.46 -20.04 37.54
N GLY A 387 20.10 -19.45 38.57
CA GLY A 387 21.54 -19.62 38.86
C GLY A 387 22.46 -18.86 37.89
N PHE A 388 22.12 -17.60 37.56
CA PHE A 388 22.98 -16.70 36.78
C PHE A 388 23.06 -15.30 37.44
N SER A 389 23.99 -14.45 36.99
CA SER A 389 24.09 -13.05 37.42
C SER A 389 23.42 -12.12 36.40
N LEU A 390 22.84 -11.00 36.84
CA LEU A 390 22.30 -9.96 35.97
C LEU A 390 23.37 -9.30 35.06
N ASP A 391 24.66 -9.47 35.38
CA ASP A 391 25.81 -9.03 34.60
C ASP A 391 26.30 -10.08 33.60
N THR A 392 25.67 -11.28 33.59
CA THR A 392 26.02 -12.33 32.63
C THR A 392 25.45 -11.98 31.24
N PRO A 393 26.27 -11.92 30.19
CA PRO A 393 25.79 -11.76 28.82
C PRO A 393 24.78 -12.84 28.44
N LEU A 394 23.70 -12.45 27.74
CA LEU A 394 22.60 -13.38 27.41
C LEU A 394 23.05 -14.56 26.54
N ASN A 395 24.07 -14.37 25.70
CA ASN A 395 24.65 -15.45 24.89
C ASN A 395 25.52 -16.46 25.68
N LYS A 396 25.88 -16.12 26.92
CA LYS A 396 26.65 -17.02 27.83
C LYS A 396 25.74 -17.81 28.77
N LEU A 397 24.44 -17.55 28.78
CA LEU A 397 23.48 -18.34 29.52
C LEU A 397 23.38 -19.75 28.92
N THR A 398 23.29 -20.77 29.79
CA THR A 398 22.99 -22.12 29.32
C THR A 398 21.60 -22.18 28.72
N LYS A 399 21.34 -23.13 27.83
CA LYS A 399 20.03 -23.30 27.19
C LYS A 399 18.89 -23.36 28.20
N LYS A 400 19.10 -24.06 29.34
CA LYS A 400 18.11 -24.19 30.40
C LYS A 400 17.84 -22.84 31.12
N GLN A 401 18.90 -22.07 31.41
CA GLN A 401 18.78 -20.73 32.01
C GLN A 401 18.06 -19.75 31.09
N PHE A 402 18.42 -19.75 29.81
CA PHE A 402 17.79 -18.90 28.81
C PHE A 402 16.32 -19.28 28.58
N ASP A 403 16.02 -20.58 28.57
CA ASP A 403 14.65 -21.07 28.38
C ASP A 403 13.76 -20.68 29.56
N TYR A 404 14.25 -20.80 30.78
CA TYR A 404 13.54 -20.29 31.97
C TYR A 404 13.33 -18.76 31.93
N LEU A 405 14.36 -18.02 31.56
CA LEU A 405 14.24 -16.56 31.41
C LEU A 405 13.17 -16.18 30.35
N TRP A 406 13.17 -16.86 29.23
CA TRP A 406 12.38 -16.55 28.04
C TRP A 406 10.92 -17.03 28.14
N ASN A 407 10.72 -18.31 28.48
CA ASN A 407 9.41 -18.96 28.53
C ASN A 407 8.79 -18.99 29.93
N GLY A 408 9.62 -18.89 30.97
CA GLY A 408 9.18 -19.06 32.36
C GLY A 408 8.95 -20.49 32.77
N ASP A 409 8.42 -20.66 33.99
CA ASP A 409 7.97 -21.94 34.55
C ASP A 409 6.86 -21.66 35.59
N GLU A 410 5.69 -22.24 35.36
CA GLU A 410 4.52 -22.02 36.22
C GLU A 410 4.62 -22.76 37.56
N ASP A 411 5.42 -23.79 37.66
CA ASP A 411 5.63 -24.62 38.87
C ASP A 411 6.60 -23.95 39.85
N ILE A 412 7.42 -23.02 39.39
CA ILE A 412 8.44 -22.32 40.20
C ILE A 412 7.92 -20.95 40.67
N VAL A 413 7.60 -20.85 41.95
CA VAL A 413 7.10 -19.62 42.59
C VAL A 413 8.25 -18.78 43.11
N LEU A 414 8.42 -17.59 42.51
CA LEU A 414 9.40 -16.61 42.94
C LEU A 414 8.84 -15.72 44.08
N ASN A 415 9.74 -15.32 44.98
CA ASN A 415 9.45 -14.34 46.04
C ASN A 415 10.40 -13.15 45.89
N TRP A 416 9.84 -11.92 45.81
CA TRP A 416 10.66 -10.72 45.84
C TRP A 416 9.94 -9.60 46.59
N VAL A 417 10.71 -8.67 47.13
CA VAL A 417 10.23 -7.54 47.92
C VAL A 417 10.53 -6.25 47.17
N TYR A 418 9.50 -5.46 46.88
CA TYR A 418 9.63 -4.18 46.22
C TYR A 418 9.40 -3.02 47.21
N LYS A 419 10.33 -2.08 47.29
CA LYS A 419 10.21 -0.86 48.10
C LYS A 419 9.44 0.21 47.32
N LYS A 420 8.33 0.72 47.87
CA LYS A 420 7.54 1.78 47.22
C LYS A 420 8.32 3.07 47.08
N GLN A 421 8.24 3.75 45.96
CA GLN A 421 8.89 5.06 45.72
C GLN A 421 8.42 6.16 46.65
N SER A 422 7.26 6.04 47.33
CA SER A 422 6.74 6.95 48.34
C SER A 422 7.51 6.93 49.69
N GLY A 423 8.52 6.06 49.83
CA GLY A 423 9.38 5.99 51.03
C GLY A 423 8.81 5.19 52.20
N GLU A 424 7.52 4.92 52.26
CA GLU A 424 6.85 4.17 53.30
C GLU A 424 6.25 2.85 52.78
N GLY A 425 6.85 1.75 53.15
CA GLY A 425 6.34 0.39 53.00
C GLY A 425 7.02 -0.45 51.93
N TYR A 426 7.00 -1.73 52.21
CA TYR A 426 7.44 -2.80 51.28
C TYR A 426 6.21 -3.55 50.80
N SER A 427 6.24 -3.99 49.52
CA SER A 427 5.25 -4.93 48.98
C SER A 427 5.96 -6.24 48.64
N GLU A 428 5.48 -7.31 49.24
CA GLU A 428 5.98 -8.65 48.96
C GLU A 428 5.15 -9.30 47.85
N TYR A 429 5.83 -9.87 46.86
CA TYR A 429 5.22 -10.54 45.71
C TYR A 429 5.63 -12.01 45.70
N ARG A 430 4.63 -12.85 45.53
CA ARG A 430 4.80 -14.32 45.44
C ARG A 430 4.02 -14.84 44.25
N ARG A 431 4.71 -15.11 43.16
CA ARG A 431 4.08 -15.64 41.95
C ARG A 431 5.13 -16.31 41.04
N PRO A 432 4.71 -17.25 40.16
CA PRO A 432 5.63 -17.80 39.17
C PRO A 432 6.11 -16.75 38.19
N TRP A 433 7.29 -17.01 37.62
CA TRP A 433 7.83 -16.19 36.54
C TRP A 433 7.24 -16.68 35.21
N PRO A 434 6.44 -15.86 34.51
CA PRO A 434 5.79 -16.28 33.26
C PRO A 434 6.77 -16.34 32.07
N GLY A 435 7.98 -15.83 32.21
CA GLY A 435 8.92 -15.62 31.11
C GLY A 435 8.76 -14.26 30.43
N VAL A 436 9.84 -13.78 29.81
CA VAL A 436 9.86 -12.52 29.05
C VAL A 436 8.75 -12.51 28.01
N LEU A 437 8.66 -13.55 27.19
CA LEU A 437 7.68 -13.64 26.10
C LEU A 437 6.23 -13.60 26.59
N ASN A 438 5.90 -14.36 27.61
CA ASN A 438 4.52 -14.44 28.12
C ASN A 438 4.13 -13.18 28.92
N ASP A 439 5.07 -12.53 29.63
CA ASP A 439 4.79 -11.22 30.27
C ASP A 439 4.54 -10.15 29.22
N MET A 440 5.31 -10.12 28.10
CA MET A 440 5.05 -9.22 27.00
C MET A 440 3.69 -9.48 26.33
N LYS A 441 3.32 -10.74 26.08
CA LYS A 441 1.99 -11.13 25.55
C LYS A 441 0.87 -10.65 26.47
N ARG A 442 1.03 -10.85 27.79
CA ARG A 442 0.06 -10.40 28.77
C ARG A 442 -0.11 -8.88 28.73
N ARG A 443 0.99 -8.11 28.77
CA ARG A 443 0.95 -6.64 28.71
C ARG A 443 0.37 -6.12 27.41
N TYR A 444 0.60 -6.79 26.28
CA TYR A 444 -0.02 -6.46 25.01
C TYR A 444 -1.55 -6.63 25.06
N ASN A 445 -2.02 -7.73 25.64
CA ASN A 445 -3.45 -7.99 25.79
C ASN A 445 -4.14 -7.05 26.79
N GLU A 446 -3.42 -6.66 27.85
CA GLU A 446 -3.89 -5.73 28.90
C GLU A 446 -3.70 -4.24 28.53
N ALA A 447 -3.10 -3.93 27.40
CA ALA A 447 -2.84 -2.54 26.99
C ALA A 447 -4.14 -1.76 26.78
N TRP A 448 -4.25 -0.61 27.47
CA TRP A 448 -5.45 0.23 27.57
C TRP A 448 -5.72 1.11 26.35
N GLY A 449 -5.00 0.95 25.25
CA GLY A 449 -5.20 1.75 24.04
C GLY A 449 -4.45 1.21 22.83
N ASP A 450 -5.00 1.43 21.65
CA ASP A 450 -4.42 0.98 20.39
C ASP A 450 -3.02 1.55 20.15
N SER A 451 -2.75 2.77 20.62
CA SER A 451 -1.42 3.40 20.52
C SER A 451 -0.31 2.62 21.23
N GLN A 452 -0.61 1.99 22.37
CA GLN A 452 0.37 1.16 23.10
C GLN A 452 0.58 -0.17 22.39
N ARG A 453 -0.48 -0.79 21.88
CA ARG A 453 -0.40 -2.04 21.08
C ARG A 453 0.41 -1.83 19.82
N VAL A 454 0.09 -0.79 19.04
CA VAL A 454 0.83 -0.44 17.82
C VAL A 454 2.32 -0.21 18.09
N ASN A 455 2.66 0.48 19.19
CA ASN A 455 4.06 0.70 19.58
C ASN A 455 4.78 -0.63 19.92
N MET A 456 4.09 -1.57 20.58
CA MET A 456 4.65 -2.90 20.88
C MET A 456 4.80 -3.74 19.61
N GLU A 457 3.84 -3.69 18.70
CA GLU A 457 3.90 -4.35 17.39
C GLU A 457 5.09 -3.86 16.56
N GLU A 458 5.26 -2.55 16.43
CA GLU A 458 6.33 -1.94 15.65
C GLU A 458 7.73 -2.25 16.21
N LYS A 459 7.87 -2.25 17.55
CA LYS A 459 9.17 -2.41 18.20
C LYS A 459 9.60 -3.86 18.38
N TYR A 460 8.66 -4.76 18.69
CA TYR A 460 8.99 -6.09 19.21
C TYR A 460 8.40 -7.24 18.41
N MET A 461 7.59 -6.95 17.37
CA MET A 461 7.02 -7.99 16.52
C MET A 461 7.50 -7.87 15.08
N SER A 462 7.53 -8.98 14.39
CA SER A 462 7.78 -9.06 12.94
C SER A 462 6.67 -9.82 12.23
N ARG A 463 6.48 -9.49 10.96
CA ARG A 463 5.50 -10.15 10.12
C ARG A 463 6.15 -11.40 9.51
N HIS A 464 5.53 -12.54 9.72
CA HIS A 464 5.93 -13.80 9.12
C HIS A 464 4.82 -14.32 8.24
N GLU A 465 5.19 -14.95 7.15
CA GLU A 465 4.26 -15.64 6.27
C GLU A 465 3.48 -16.72 7.05
N CYS A 466 2.18 -16.82 6.83
CA CYS A 466 1.34 -17.80 7.51
C CYS A 466 1.76 -19.22 7.12
N ALA A 467 2.19 -20.03 8.07
CA ALA A 467 2.65 -21.39 7.85
C ALA A 467 1.59 -22.35 7.23
N SER A 468 0.29 -22.04 7.40
CA SER A 468 -0.80 -22.86 6.87
C SER A 468 -1.14 -22.56 5.42
N CYS A 469 -1.21 -21.28 5.03
CA CYS A 469 -1.60 -20.89 3.67
C CYS A 469 -0.43 -20.41 2.81
N HIS A 470 0.77 -20.26 3.37
CA HIS A 470 1.95 -19.76 2.65
C HIS A 470 1.63 -18.51 1.85
N GLY A 471 1.19 -17.45 2.53
CA GLY A 471 0.84 -16.16 1.94
C GLY A 471 -0.48 -16.13 1.15
N LYS A 472 -1.05 -17.26 0.77
CA LYS A 472 -2.17 -17.35 -0.19
C LYS A 472 -3.53 -16.94 0.36
N ARG A 473 -3.65 -16.59 1.64
CA ARG A 473 -4.84 -16.02 2.30
C ARG A 473 -6.09 -16.89 2.33
N LEU A 474 -6.22 -17.89 1.48
CA LEU A 474 -7.40 -18.72 1.26
C LEU A 474 -7.23 -20.13 1.83
N ARG A 475 -8.36 -20.83 1.99
CA ARG A 475 -8.41 -22.26 2.35
C ARG A 475 -7.95 -23.13 1.19
N PRO A 476 -7.42 -24.35 1.46
CA PRO A 476 -7.03 -25.30 0.43
C PRO A 476 -8.15 -25.65 -0.57
N GLU A 477 -9.42 -25.70 -0.09
CA GLU A 477 -10.60 -25.99 -0.91
C GLU A 477 -10.89 -24.91 -1.96
N ALA A 478 -10.53 -23.66 -1.69
CA ALA A 478 -10.63 -22.58 -2.67
C ALA A 478 -9.45 -22.61 -3.67
N LEU A 479 -8.26 -22.97 -3.19
CA LEU A 479 -7.04 -23.00 -3.98
C LEU A 479 -6.95 -24.19 -4.94
N CYS A 480 -7.77 -25.24 -4.74
CA CYS A 480 -7.81 -26.40 -5.63
C CYS A 480 -8.76 -26.21 -6.84
N VAL A 481 -9.42 -25.07 -6.96
CA VAL A 481 -10.25 -24.73 -8.12
C VAL A 481 -9.40 -23.94 -9.13
N THR A 482 -9.46 -24.34 -10.39
CA THR A 482 -8.63 -23.74 -11.45
C THR A 482 -9.45 -23.29 -12.66
N ILE A 483 -8.94 -22.28 -13.37
CA ILE A 483 -9.37 -21.86 -14.70
C ILE A 483 -8.10 -21.75 -15.56
N GLY A 484 -8.09 -22.38 -16.74
CA GLY A 484 -6.88 -22.41 -17.58
C GLY A 484 -5.64 -22.95 -16.82
N GLY A 485 -5.83 -23.89 -15.89
CA GLY A 485 -4.76 -24.49 -15.10
C GLY A 485 -4.23 -23.64 -13.93
N LYS A 486 -4.75 -22.42 -13.70
CA LYS A 486 -4.36 -21.53 -12.59
C LYS A 486 -5.47 -21.39 -11.57
N ASN A 487 -5.14 -21.44 -10.29
CA ASN A 487 -6.08 -21.09 -9.22
C ASN A 487 -6.20 -19.56 -9.08
N ILE A 488 -7.18 -19.12 -8.27
CA ILE A 488 -7.47 -17.69 -8.10
C ILE A 488 -6.26 -16.90 -7.55
N TRP A 489 -5.48 -17.49 -6.63
CA TRP A 489 -4.30 -16.84 -6.09
C TRP A 489 -3.20 -16.69 -7.14
N GLN A 490 -2.89 -17.75 -7.88
CA GLN A 490 -1.92 -17.72 -8.96
C GLN A 490 -2.25 -16.69 -10.06
N LEU A 491 -3.55 -16.41 -10.28
CA LEU A 491 -3.95 -15.32 -11.17
C LEU A 491 -3.67 -13.94 -10.56
N THR A 492 -3.77 -13.79 -9.24
CA THR A 492 -3.45 -12.51 -8.60
C THR A 492 -1.94 -12.25 -8.52
N GLU A 493 -1.11 -13.27 -8.53
CA GLU A 493 0.36 -13.16 -8.59
C GLU A 493 0.87 -12.65 -9.94
N LEU A 494 0.07 -12.80 -11.00
CA LEU A 494 0.43 -12.28 -12.31
C LEU A 494 0.41 -10.74 -12.33
N SER A 495 1.33 -10.13 -13.08
CA SER A 495 1.24 -8.72 -13.39
C SER A 495 -0.01 -8.43 -14.25
N VAL A 496 -0.48 -7.19 -14.25
CA VAL A 496 -1.61 -6.77 -15.10
C VAL A 496 -1.38 -7.17 -16.56
N LEU A 497 -0.17 -6.97 -17.08
CA LEU A 497 0.16 -7.34 -18.46
C LEU A 497 0.10 -8.86 -18.71
N GLN A 498 0.65 -9.66 -17.80
CA GLN A 498 0.60 -11.12 -17.86
C GLN A 498 -0.84 -11.63 -17.74
N THR A 499 -1.64 -10.97 -16.89
CA THR A 499 -3.05 -11.31 -16.71
C THR A 499 -3.88 -11.04 -17.98
N ILE A 500 -3.64 -9.91 -18.66
CA ILE A 500 -4.28 -9.61 -19.96
C ILE A 500 -3.96 -10.73 -20.94
N LYS A 501 -2.67 -11.07 -21.10
CA LYS A 501 -2.23 -12.14 -21.98
C LYS A 501 -2.87 -13.48 -21.62
N PHE A 502 -2.96 -13.83 -20.35
CA PHE A 502 -3.62 -15.05 -19.88
C PHE A 502 -5.09 -15.12 -20.32
N PHE A 503 -5.86 -14.03 -20.17
CA PHE A 503 -7.26 -14.02 -20.58
C PHE A 503 -7.47 -13.93 -22.10
N ASP A 504 -6.50 -13.45 -22.85
CA ASP A 504 -6.55 -13.44 -24.31
C ASP A 504 -6.24 -14.83 -24.91
N GLU A 505 -5.37 -15.60 -24.25
CA GLU A 505 -5.00 -16.97 -24.64
C GLU A 505 -5.90 -18.05 -24.03
N LEU A 506 -6.89 -17.67 -23.19
CA LEU A 506 -7.74 -18.60 -22.46
C LEU A 506 -8.70 -19.33 -23.39
N ASP A 507 -8.54 -20.66 -23.50
CA ASP A 507 -9.42 -21.53 -24.28
C ASP A 507 -10.61 -22.02 -23.42
N LEU A 508 -11.83 -21.70 -23.84
CA LEU A 508 -13.08 -22.02 -23.15
C LEU A 508 -14.04 -22.72 -24.13
N SER A 509 -14.78 -23.67 -23.62
CA SER A 509 -15.89 -24.29 -24.37
C SER A 509 -16.98 -23.25 -24.74
N GLU A 510 -17.82 -23.54 -25.71
CA GLU A 510 -18.93 -22.64 -26.11
C GLU A 510 -19.85 -22.30 -24.91
N THR A 511 -20.10 -23.26 -24.03
CA THR A 511 -20.94 -23.07 -22.86
C THR A 511 -20.25 -22.17 -21.83
N GLU A 512 -18.96 -22.43 -21.51
CA GLU A 512 -18.17 -21.61 -20.59
C GLU A 512 -18.03 -20.18 -21.13
N THR A 513 -17.84 -20.01 -22.43
CA THR A 513 -17.76 -18.70 -23.11
C THR A 513 -19.06 -17.91 -22.93
N LYS A 514 -20.22 -18.55 -23.13
CA LYS A 514 -21.52 -17.89 -22.92
C LYS A 514 -21.72 -17.46 -21.48
N ILE A 515 -21.35 -18.31 -20.51
CA ILE A 515 -21.48 -18.03 -19.07
C ILE A 515 -20.54 -16.90 -18.63
N ALA A 516 -19.30 -16.91 -19.11
CA ALA A 516 -18.23 -16.01 -18.65
C ALA A 516 -18.14 -14.69 -19.45
N SER A 517 -18.80 -14.55 -20.60
CA SER A 517 -18.64 -13.43 -21.55
C SER A 517 -18.71 -12.06 -20.89
N GLN A 518 -19.74 -11.82 -20.09
CA GLN A 518 -19.96 -10.53 -19.42
C GLN A 518 -18.86 -10.26 -18.38
N VAL A 519 -18.52 -11.28 -17.57
CA VAL A 519 -17.51 -11.17 -16.50
C VAL A 519 -16.12 -10.93 -17.11
N LEU A 520 -15.76 -11.67 -18.17
CA LEU A 520 -14.49 -11.50 -18.88
C LEU A 520 -14.37 -10.12 -19.53
N LYS A 521 -15.47 -9.59 -20.07
CA LYS A 521 -15.48 -8.22 -20.62
C LYS A 521 -15.13 -7.20 -19.55
N GLU A 522 -15.74 -7.30 -18.36
CA GLU A 522 -15.47 -6.39 -17.25
C GLU A 522 -14.04 -6.53 -16.71
N ILE A 523 -13.52 -7.76 -16.59
CA ILE A 523 -12.14 -8.01 -16.20
C ILE A 523 -11.16 -7.36 -17.20
N ARG A 524 -11.35 -7.60 -18.51
CA ARG A 524 -10.51 -7.02 -19.56
C ARG A 524 -10.54 -5.50 -19.55
N ASN A 525 -11.71 -4.90 -19.40
CA ASN A 525 -11.85 -3.45 -19.34
C ASN A 525 -11.02 -2.87 -18.19
N ARG A 526 -11.19 -3.40 -16.97
CA ARG A 526 -10.48 -2.92 -15.77
C ARG A 526 -8.95 -3.12 -15.88
N LEU A 527 -8.51 -4.26 -16.41
CA LEU A 527 -7.09 -4.52 -16.65
C LEU A 527 -6.50 -3.55 -17.69
N ASN A 528 -7.24 -3.26 -18.77
CA ASN A 528 -6.82 -2.29 -19.77
C ASN A 528 -6.75 -0.87 -19.21
N PHE A 529 -7.68 -0.48 -18.31
CA PHE A 529 -7.58 0.82 -17.63
C PHE A 529 -6.33 0.92 -16.74
N LEU A 530 -5.99 -0.14 -15.99
CA LEU A 530 -4.74 -0.18 -15.23
C LEU A 530 -3.51 -0.05 -16.14
N LYS A 531 -3.50 -0.72 -17.30
CA LYS A 531 -2.45 -0.60 -18.30
C LYS A 531 -2.35 0.81 -18.85
N ASN A 532 -3.48 1.45 -19.17
CA ASN A 532 -3.53 2.80 -19.74
C ASN A 532 -2.99 3.88 -18.79
N VAL A 533 -3.15 3.70 -17.46
CA VAL A 533 -2.56 4.61 -16.48
C VAL A 533 -1.12 4.25 -16.08
N GLY A 534 -0.45 3.34 -16.82
CA GLY A 534 0.96 2.98 -16.62
C GLY A 534 1.22 2.06 -15.42
N LEU A 535 0.25 1.22 -15.03
CA LEU A 535 0.35 0.28 -13.90
C LEU A 535 0.41 -1.19 -14.35
N GLU A 536 0.85 -1.45 -15.58
CA GLU A 536 0.94 -2.79 -16.17
C GLU A 536 1.88 -3.75 -15.42
N TYR A 537 2.82 -3.23 -14.64
CA TYR A 537 3.79 -4.00 -13.88
C TYR A 537 3.26 -4.50 -12.52
N LEU A 538 2.17 -3.91 -11.99
CA LEU A 538 1.62 -4.30 -10.70
C LEU A 538 0.99 -5.68 -10.72
N THR A 539 1.16 -6.45 -9.63
CA THR A 539 0.41 -7.68 -9.37
C THR A 539 -0.89 -7.36 -8.61
N LEU A 540 -1.93 -8.15 -8.86
CA LEU A 540 -3.24 -7.91 -8.22
C LEU A 540 -3.26 -8.30 -6.73
N GLU A 541 -2.33 -9.15 -6.28
CA GLU A 541 -2.15 -9.54 -4.87
C GLU A 541 -1.49 -8.45 -4.03
N ARG A 542 -0.75 -7.52 -4.67
CA ARG A 542 0.05 -6.51 -3.97
C ARG A 542 -0.81 -5.74 -2.98
N SER A 543 -0.35 -5.68 -1.74
CA SER A 543 -1.06 -4.97 -0.67
C SER A 543 -1.17 -3.47 -0.99
N ALA A 544 -2.37 -2.90 -0.81
CA ALA A 544 -2.59 -1.47 -0.99
C ALA A 544 -1.73 -0.60 -0.06
N ALA A 545 -1.31 -1.13 1.09
CA ALA A 545 -0.44 -0.44 2.04
C ALA A 545 1.02 -0.29 1.56
N THR A 546 1.45 -1.06 0.55
CA THR A 546 2.80 -1.01 -0.03
C THR A 546 2.89 -0.14 -1.28
N LEU A 547 1.78 0.43 -1.71
CA LEU A 547 1.73 1.30 -2.89
C LEU A 547 2.29 2.68 -2.57
N SER A 548 3.01 3.26 -3.52
CA SER A 548 3.33 4.69 -3.47
C SER A 548 2.06 5.54 -3.60
N GLY A 549 2.12 6.80 -3.15
CA GLY A 549 0.98 7.72 -3.27
C GLY A 549 0.46 7.85 -4.71
N GLY A 550 1.36 7.96 -5.67
CA GLY A 550 1.02 8.05 -7.10
C GLY A 550 0.42 6.73 -7.66
N GLU A 551 0.93 5.55 -7.27
CA GLU A 551 0.34 4.27 -7.66
C GLU A 551 -1.09 4.13 -7.14
N ALA A 552 -1.32 4.44 -5.85
CA ALA A 552 -2.64 4.38 -5.24
C ALA A 552 -3.64 5.34 -5.91
N GLN A 553 -3.19 6.55 -6.25
CA GLN A 553 -4.00 7.54 -6.94
C GLN A 553 -4.38 7.08 -8.36
N ARG A 554 -3.44 6.54 -9.14
CA ARG A 554 -3.70 6.00 -10.48
C ARG A 554 -4.61 4.78 -10.46
N ILE A 555 -4.53 3.91 -9.45
CA ILE A 555 -5.49 2.82 -9.26
C ILE A 555 -6.91 3.38 -9.10
N ARG A 556 -7.10 4.42 -8.29
CA ARG A 556 -8.40 5.07 -8.15
C ARG A 556 -8.86 5.71 -9.44
N LEU A 557 -7.97 6.40 -10.14
CA LEU A 557 -8.26 6.99 -11.44
C LEU A 557 -8.73 5.90 -12.43
N SER A 558 -8.03 4.77 -12.52
CA SER A 558 -8.42 3.66 -13.39
C SER A 558 -9.79 3.08 -13.04
N THR A 559 -10.12 2.99 -11.75
CA THR A 559 -11.44 2.54 -11.27
C THR A 559 -12.54 3.52 -11.67
N GLN A 560 -12.28 4.83 -11.57
CA GLN A 560 -13.26 5.85 -11.98
C GLN A 560 -13.45 5.89 -13.51
N ILE A 561 -12.38 5.76 -14.29
CA ILE A 561 -12.47 5.60 -15.76
C ILE A 561 -13.32 4.38 -16.09
N GLY A 562 -13.13 3.27 -15.37
CA GLY A 562 -13.88 2.03 -15.54
C GLY A 562 -15.38 2.16 -15.25
N SER A 563 -15.79 3.10 -14.41
CA SER A 563 -17.20 3.37 -14.13
C SER A 563 -17.95 4.04 -15.29
N ALA A 564 -17.21 4.63 -16.25
CA ALA A 564 -17.73 5.34 -17.43
C ALA A 564 -18.81 6.38 -17.09
N LEU A 565 -18.70 7.02 -15.93
CA LEU A 565 -19.63 8.08 -15.52
C LEU A 565 -19.46 9.30 -16.43
N THR A 566 -20.59 9.91 -16.80
CA THR A 566 -20.65 11.11 -17.65
C THR A 566 -21.35 12.24 -16.91
N GLY A 567 -21.01 13.50 -17.27
CA GLY A 567 -21.59 14.67 -16.64
C GLY A 567 -21.09 14.92 -15.21
N VAL A 568 -19.96 14.35 -14.83
CA VAL A 568 -19.32 14.47 -13.50
C VAL A 568 -18.16 15.46 -13.56
N MET A 569 -17.85 16.09 -12.44
CA MET A 569 -16.65 16.91 -12.23
C MET A 569 -15.60 16.10 -11.46
N TYR A 570 -14.53 15.73 -12.11
CA TYR A 570 -13.37 15.08 -11.46
C TYR A 570 -12.38 16.13 -10.98
N VAL A 571 -11.94 16.04 -9.73
CA VAL A 571 -10.90 16.90 -9.16
C VAL A 571 -9.72 16.04 -8.72
N LEU A 572 -8.55 16.24 -9.35
CA LEU A 572 -7.35 15.44 -9.15
C LEU A 572 -6.22 16.30 -8.57
N ASP A 573 -5.47 15.72 -7.61
CA ASP A 573 -4.32 16.35 -6.97
C ASP A 573 -3.03 15.73 -7.49
N GLU A 574 -2.30 16.47 -8.34
CA GLU A 574 -0.98 16.14 -8.86
C GLU A 574 -0.86 14.66 -9.37
N PRO A 575 -1.69 14.22 -10.32
CA PRO A 575 -1.71 12.81 -10.74
C PRO A 575 -0.45 12.35 -11.48
N SER A 576 0.43 13.27 -11.94
CA SER A 576 1.70 12.96 -12.61
C SER A 576 2.82 12.56 -11.64
N ILE A 577 2.58 12.60 -10.33
CA ILE A 577 3.58 12.30 -9.29
C ILE A 577 4.23 10.91 -9.49
N GLY A 578 5.57 10.88 -9.45
CA GLY A 578 6.36 9.65 -9.56
C GLY A 578 6.30 8.99 -10.94
N LEU A 579 5.82 9.71 -11.96
CA LEU A 579 5.80 9.24 -13.34
C LEU A 579 7.06 9.66 -14.08
N HIS A 580 7.59 8.71 -14.85
CA HIS A 580 8.52 9.04 -15.91
C HIS A 580 7.78 9.75 -17.05
N GLN A 581 8.44 10.66 -17.78
CA GLN A 581 7.84 11.42 -18.87
C GLN A 581 7.11 10.56 -19.92
N ARG A 582 7.63 9.36 -20.21
CA ARG A 582 6.96 8.38 -21.09
C ARG A 582 5.58 7.99 -20.57
N ASP A 583 5.46 7.76 -19.27
CA ASP A 583 4.22 7.28 -18.66
C ASP A 583 3.24 8.43 -18.42
N ASN A 584 3.73 9.68 -18.34
CA ASN A 584 2.92 10.88 -18.21
C ASN A 584 2.00 11.10 -19.42
N GLN A 585 2.45 10.82 -20.66
CA GLN A 585 1.60 10.90 -21.83
C GLN A 585 0.37 9.98 -21.74
N ARG A 586 0.53 8.77 -21.23
CA ARG A 586 -0.59 7.82 -21.03
C ARG A 586 -1.60 8.34 -20.00
N LEU A 587 -1.12 9.01 -18.95
CA LEU A 587 -1.98 9.67 -17.98
C LEU A 587 -2.77 10.79 -18.63
N ILE A 588 -2.12 11.67 -19.41
CA ILE A 588 -2.75 12.78 -20.14
C ILE A 588 -3.83 12.23 -21.11
N ASP A 589 -3.53 11.16 -21.83
CA ASP A 589 -4.48 10.51 -22.73
C ASP A 589 -5.72 9.99 -21.96
N SER A 590 -5.51 9.47 -20.75
CA SER A 590 -6.60 9.00 -19.87
C SER A 590 -7.46 10.15 -19.34
N LEU A 591 -6.85 11.28 -18.96
CA LEU A 591 -7.56 12.49 -18.54
C LEU A 591 -8.35 13.12 -19.71
N THR A 592 -7.74 13.14 -20.89
CA THR A 592 -8.38 13.59 -22.13
C THR A 592 -9.59 12.71 -22.49
N TYR A 593 -9.46 11.40 -22.37
CA TYR A 593 -10.56 10.47 -22.56
C TYR A 593 -11.72 10.75 -21.57
N LEU A 594 -11.45 10.99 -20.27
CA LEU A 594 -12.48 11.37 -19.30
C LEU A 594 -13.21 12.65 -19.70
N ARG A 595 -12.50 13.65 -20.21
CA ARG A 595 -13.08 14.89 -20.76
C ARG A 595 -13.98 14.58 -21.95
N ASP A 596 -13.48 13.78 -22.90
CA ASP A 596 -14.15 13.53 -24.20
C ASP A 596 -15.45 12.76 -24.06
N ILE A 597 -15.62 11.97 -23.00
CA ILE A 597 -16.91 11.33 -22.67
C ILE A 597 -17.91 12.28 -21.98
N GLY A 598 -17.58 13.57 -21.84
CA GLY A 598 -18.51 14.60 -21.36
C GLY A 598 -18.35 14.96 -19.88
N ASN A 599 -17.15 14.86 -19.32
CA ASN A 599 -16.86 15.26 -17.94
C ASN A 599 -16.03 16.54 -17.89
N THR A 600 -16.17 17.28 -16.80
CA THR A 600 -15.22 18.35 -16.45
C THR A 600 -14.09 17.75 -15.61
N VAL A 601 -12.85 17.92 -16.06
CA VAL A 601 -11.67 17.37 -15.39
C VAL A 601 -10.83 18.52 -14.87
N ILE A 602 -10.78 18.69 -13.55
CA ILE A 602 -9.98 19.72 -12.88
C ILE A 602 -8.75 19.06 -12.29
N VAL A 603 -7.56 19.53 -12.65
CA VAL A 603 -6.30 18.94 -12.20
C VAL A 603 -5.44 20.04 -11.56
N VAL A 604 -4.98 19.82 -10.35
CA VAL A 604 -3.90 20.60 -9.74
C VAL A 604 -2.59 20.03 -10.24
N GLU A 605 -1.79 20.78 -11.01
CA GLU A 605 -0.60 20.25 -11.65
C GLU A 605 0.52 21.27 -11.86
N HIS A 606 1.76 20.72 -12.00
CA HIS A 606 2.98 21.47 -12.23
C HIS A 606 3.79 20.97 -13.43
N ASP A 607 3.44 19.81 -14.00
CA ASP A 607 4.12 19.23 -15.14
C ASP A 607 3.89 20.04 -16.43
N GLU A 608 4.98 20.39 -17.14
CA GLU A 608 4.92 21.21 -18.35
C GLU A 608 4.02 20.60 -19.44
N GLN A 609 4.08 19.29 -19.63
CA GLN A 609 3.32 18.61 -20.68
C GLN A 609 1.82 18.67 -20.40
N THR A 610 1.42 18.45 -19.14
CA THR A 610 0.03 18.55 -18.69
C THR A 610 -0.48 19.98 -18.81
N LEU A 611 0.32 20.98 -18.39
CA LEU A 611 -0.03 22.40 -18.51
C LEU A 611 -0.26 22.81 -19.98
N ARG A 612 0.54 22.30 -20.92
CA ARG A 612 0.41 22.62 -22.36
C ARG A 612 -0.76 21.89 -23.03
N THR A 613 -1.17 20.74 -22.50
CA THR A 613 -2.28 19.94 -23.07
C THR A 613 -3.64 20.40 -22.53
N ALA A 614 -3.67 21.20 -21.47
CA ALA A 614 -4.91 21.69 -20.89
C ALA A 614 -5.74 22.50 -21.91
N ASP A 615 -7.07 22.36 -21.85
CA ASP A 615 -7.99 23.25 -22.59
C ASP A 615 -8.07 24.64 -21.92
N TRP A 616 -7.92 24.66 -20.58
CA TRP A 616 -7.98 25.87 -19.77
C TRP A 616 -7.00 25.81 -18.62
N LEU A 617 -6.27 26.88 -18.37
CA LEU A 617 -5.29 26.99 -17.32
C LEU A 617 -5.65 28.14 -16.38
N ILE A 618 -5.57 27.87 -15.07
CA ILE A 618 -5.77 28.86 -14.00
C ILE A 618 -4.48 28.93 -13.20
N ASP A 619 -3.82 30.10 -13.20
CA ASP A 619 -2.58 30.33 -12.43
C ASP A 619 -2.88 31.12 -11.17
N ILE A 620 -2.51 30.56 -9.99
CA ILE A 620 -2.74 31.17 -8.67
C ILE A 620 -1.41 31.61 -8.06
N GLY A 621 -1.36 32.89 -7.65
CA GLY A 621 -0.16 33.50 -7.13
C GLY A 621 -0.46 34.79 -6.35
N PRO A 622 0.48 35.78 -6.41
CA PRO A 622 1.83 35.73 -7.00
C PRO A 622 2.86 34.98 -6.14
N GLY A 623 2.55 34.71 -4.85
CA GLY A 623 3.42 34.08 -3.88
C GLY A 623 2.75 32.91 -3.18
N ALA A 624 3.33 32.48 -2.04
CA ALA A 624 2.84 31.44 -1.18
C ALA A 624 2.20 32.01 0.11
N GLY A 625 1.31 31.27 0.76
CA GLY A 625 0.67 31.65 2.01
C GLY A 625 -0.05 33.00 1.93
N VAL A 626 0.28 33.93 2.82
CA VAL A 626 -0.32 35.27 2.86
C VAL A 626 -0.02 36.13 1.61
N HIS A 627 1.01 35.80 0.85
CA HIS A 627 1.39 36.46 -0.40
C HIS A 627 0.72 35.84 -1.63
N GLY A 628 0.00 34.71 -1.46
CA GLY A 628 -0.74 34.03 -2.52
C GLY A 628 -2.21 34.40 -2.58
N GLY A 629 -3.03 33.47 -3.09
CA GLY A 629 -4.49 33.51 -3.05
C GLY A 629 -5.14 34.43 -4.07
N GLN A 630 -4.47 34.79 -5.18
CA GLN A 630 -5.01 35.63 -6.25
C GLN A 630 -4.90 34.90 -7.60
N ILE A 631 -5.85 35.13 -8.51
CA ILE A 631 -5.75 34.66 -9.88
C ILE A 631 -4.81 35.60 -10.65
N MET A 632 -3.71 35.05 -11.14
CA MET A 632 -2.70 35.74 -11.93
C MET A 632 -3.05 35.74 -13.43
N ALA A 633 -3.57 34.60 -13.90
CA ALA A 633 -4.03 34.43 -15.27
C ALA A 633 -5.08 33.30 -15.33
N SER A 634 -6.03 33.39 -16.24
CA SER A 634 -7.04 32.35 -16.51
C SER A 634 -7.40 32.37 -17.99
N GLY A 635 -7.19 31.25 -18.71
CA GLY A 635 -7.43 31.19 -20.17
C GLY A 635 -6.74 29.98 -20.80
N SER A 636 -6.59 29.98 -22.12
CA SER A 636 -5.81 28.93 -22.80
C SER A 636 -4.34 28.94 -22.35
N PRO A 637 -3.60 27.83 -22.47
CA PRO A 637 -2.17 27.78 -22.12
C PRO A 637 -1.34 28.88 -22.86
N GLU A 638 -1.69 29.17 -24.10
CA GLU A 638 -1.03 30.21 -24.91
C GLU A 638 -1.30 31.62 -24.34
N PHE A 639 -2.55 31.86 -23.92
CA PHE A 639 -2.92 33.11 -23.26
C PHE A 639 -2.13 33.32 -21.97
N VAL A 640 -2.10 32.26 -21.11
CA VAL A 640 -1.35 32.32 -19.83
C VAL A 640 0.14 32.50 -20.08
N ALA A 641 0.73 31.85 -21.11
CA ALA A 641 2.12 32.04 -21.50
C ALA A 641 2.45 33.48 -21.93
N SER A 642 1.47 34.23 -22.44
CA SER A 642 1.63 35.62 -22.79
C SER A 642 1.56 36.59 -21.59
N CYS A 643 1.03 36.14 -20.44
CA CYS A 643 0.85 36.96 -19.25
C CYS A 643 2.18 37.17 -18.49
N LYS A 644 2.70 38.38 -18.46
CA LYS A 644 3.99 38.72 -17.81
C LYS A 644 3.96 38.54 -16.28
N ASP A 645 2.80 38.78 -15.67
CA ASP A 645 2.63 38.66 -14.21
C ASP A 645 2.46 37.21 -13.71
N SER A 646 2.12 36.30 -14.61
CA SER A 646 2.03 34.87 -14.32
C SER A 646 3.42 34.25 -14.30
N ILE A 647 3.78 33.64 -13.15
CA ILE A 647 5.06 32.92 -13.03
C ILE A 647 5.00 31.62 -13.87
N THR A 648 3.88 30.93 -13.86
CA THR A 648 3.63 29.75 -14.70
C THR A 648 3.67 30.12 -16.17
N GLY A 649 3.07 31.29 -16.55
CA GLY A 649 3.11 31.80 -17.92
C GLY A 649 4.55 32.09 -18.39
N ARG A 650 5.35 32.74 -17.58
CA ARG A 650 6.78 33.02 -17.89
C ARG A 650 7.60 31.73 -18.04
N TYR A 651 7.28 30.67 -17.29
CA TYR A 651 7.90 29.35 -17.48
C TYR A 651 7.48 28.72 -18.82
N LEU A 652 6.17 28.67 -19.11
CA LEU A 652 5.67 28.15 -20.38
C LEU A 652 6.22 28.91 -21.60
N ALA A 653 6.44 30.24 -21.47
CA ALA A 653 7.11 31.06 -22.47
C ALA A 653 8.64 30.84 -22.55
N GLY A 654 9.20 30.02 -21.63
CA GLY A 654 10.65 29.76 -21.59
C GLY A 654 11.52 30.88 -21.04
N LEU A 655 10.91 31.89 -20.40
CA LEU A 655 11.62 33.02 -19.79
C LEU A 655 12.26 32.70 -18.44
N ILE A 656 11.77 31.67 -17.74
CA ILE A 656 12.30 31.20 -16.46
C ILE A 656 12.68 29.72 -16.61
N ARG A 657 13.97 29.41 -16.38
CA ARG A 657 14.50 28.04 -16.45
C ARG A 657 15.66 27.82 -15.48
N MET A 658 16.00 26.54 -15.26
CA MET A 658 17.25 26.15 -14.60
C MET A 658 18.36 26.11 -15.64
N LYS A 659 19.49 26.80 -15.37
CA LYS A 659 20.64 26.76 -16.26
C LYS A 659 21.34 25.42 -16.14
N ILE A 660 21.54 24.71 -17.24
CA ILE A 660 22.29 23.45 -17.27
C ILE A 660 23.78 23.77 -17.03
N PRO A 661 24.47 23.05 -16.10
CA PRO A 661 25.89 23.23 -15.88
C PRO A 661 26.70 22.96 -17.16
N SER A 662 27.62 23.88 -17.49
CA SER A 662 28.53 23.71 -18.63
C SER A 662 29.64 22.68 -18.37
N GLU A 663 30.00 22.50 -17.11
CA GLU A 663 30.99 21.51 -16.67
C GLU A 663 30.39 20.62 -15.60
N ARG A 664 30.64 19.31 -15.67
CA ARG A 664 30.20 18.33 -14.68
C ARG A 664 31.32 18.10 -13.66
N ARG A 665 30.92 17.96 -12.37
CA ARG A 665 31.87 17.57 -11.32
C ARG A 665 32.35 16.14 -11.55
N LYS A 666 33.64 15.94 -11.49
CA LYS A 666 34.25 14.58 -11.59
C LYS A 666 34.25 13.82 -10.27
N GLY A 667 33.68 14.41 -9.20
CA GLY A 667 33.79 13.88 -7.85
C GLY A 667 35.20 13.98 -7.27
N ASN A 668 35.43 13.26 -6.17
CA ASN A 668 36.72 13.22 -5.50
C ASN A 668 37.63 12.07 -5.97
N GLY A 669 37.29 11.37 -7.04
CA GLY A 669 38.05 10.22 -7.57
C GLY A 669 37.74 8.88 -6.87
N SER A 670 36.94 8.86 -5.80
CA SER A 670 36.51 7.64 -5.11
C SER A 670 35.09 7.27 -5.53
N PHE A 671 34.74 5.98 -5.44
CA PHE A 671 33.43 5.44 -5.78
C PHE A 671 32.96 4.51 -4.69
N VAL A 672 31.65 4.46 -4.48
CA VAL A 672 31.00 3.34 -3.81
C VAL A 672 30.45 2.41 -4.88
N SER A 673 30.77 1.12 -4.78
CA SER A 673 30.21 0.10 -5.67
C SER A 673 29.35 -0.88 -4.87
N ILE A 674 28.22 -1.25 -5.46
CA ILE A 674 27.41 -2.38 -5.02
C ILE A 674 27.25 -3.37 -6.17
N GLU A 675 27.48 -4.64 -5.90
CA GLU A 675 27.57 -5.70 -6.90
C GLU A 675 26.58 -6.80 -6.63
N GLY A 676 25.98 -7.33 -7.69
CA GLY A 676 25.13 -8.51 -7.64
C GLY A 676 23.81 -8.31 -6.93
N VAL A 677 23.17 -7.17 -7.14
CA VAL A 677 21.86 -6.85 -6.54
C VAL A 677 20.76 -7.62 -7.27
N SER A 678 20.00 -8.44 -6.53
CA SER A 678 19.00 -9.37 -7.08
C SER A 678 17.67 -9.33 -6.31
N GLU A 679 17.39 -8.23 -5.63
CA GLU A 679 16.15 -8.05 -4.87
C GLU A 679 14.97 -7.70 -5.79
N HIS A 680 13.77 -8.23 -5.52
CA HIS A 680 12.55 -8.03 -6.30
C HIS A 680 12.76 -8.26 -7.81
N ASN A 681 12.58 -7.22 -8.63
CA ASN A 681 12.74 -7.29 -10.08
C ASN A 681 14.17 -7.04 -10.57
N LEU A 682 15.13 -6.74 -9.69
CA LEU A 682 16.52 -6.47 -10.06
C LEU A 682 17.23 -7.76 -10.50
N LYS A 683 17.98 -7.70 -11.61
CA LYS A 683 18.55 -8.85 -12.32
C LYS A 683 20.08 -8.89 -12.22
N ASP A 684 20.59 -9.19 -10.99
CA ASP A 684 22.04 -9.31 -10.71
C ASP A 684 22.81 -8.06 -11.20
N ILE A 685 22.31 -6.87 -10.87
CA ILE A 685 22.91 -5.62 -11.33
C ILE A 685 24.06 -5.17 -10.44
N SER A 686 24.99 -4.44 -11.05
CA SER A 686 26.08 -3.79 -10.33
C SER A 686 26.14 -2.33 -10.74
N VAL A 687 26.30 -1.43 -9.75
CA VAL A 687 26.37 0.01 -9.95
C VAL A 687 27.51 0.64 -9.20
N MET A 688 28.06 1.71 -9.76
CA MET A 688 29.09 2.54 -9.14
C MET A 688 28.57 3.97 -8.99
N ILE A 689 28.74 4.55 -7.81
CA ILE A 689 28.32 5.89 -7.46
C ILE A 689 29.55 6.73 -7.16
N PRO A 690 29.83 7.81 -7.91
CA PRO A 690 30.96 8.71 -7.66
C PRO A 690 30.73 9.50 -6.37
N LEU A 691 31.78 9.61 -5.53
CA LEU A 691 31.73 10.37 -4.29
C LEU A 691 32.08 11.86 -4.54
N GLY A 692 31.44 12.76 -3.76
CA GLY A 692 31.59 14.20 -3.93
C GLY A 692 30.88 14.73 -5.20
N ALA A 693 29.86 14.02 -5.69
CA ALA A 693 29.09 14.36 -6.87
C ALA A 693 27.58 14.25 -6.62
N PHE A 694 26.80 14.83 -7.50
CA PHE A 694 25.34 14.67 -7.54
C PHE A 694 24.97 13.59 -8.56
N THR A 695 24.47 12.45 -8.07
CA THR A 695 24.04 11.31 -8.89
C THR A 695 22.52 11.21 -8.93
N CYS A 696 21.92 11.11 -10.12
CA CYS A 696 20.52 10.76 -10.30
C CYS A 696 20.34 9.29 -10.67
N ILE A 697 19.44 8.59 -9.97
CA ILE A 697 18.92 7.28 -10.36
C ILE A 697 17.60 7.52 -11.10
N THR A 698 17.57 7.14 -12.38
CA THR A 698 16.47 7.42 -13.32
C THR A 698 15.88 6.14 -13.89
N GLY A 699 14.81 6.25 -14.67
CA GLY A 699 14.18 5.15 -15.38
C GLY A 699 12.66 5.14 -15.24
N VAL A 700 12.01 4.32 -16.05
CA VAL A 700 10.55 4.20 -16.09
C VAL A 700 9.97 3.73 -14.75
N SER A 701 8.66 3.94 -14.55
CA SER A 701 7.95 3.50 -13.35
C SER A 701 8.06 1.97 -13.21
N GLY A 702 8.33 1.48 -11.98
CA GLY A 702 8.53 0.04 -11.71
C GLY A 702 9.85 -0.56 -12.22
N SER A 703 10.83 0.23 -12.68
CA SER A 703 12.13 -0.29 -13.16
C SER A 703 13.08 -0.81 -12.07
N GLY A 704 12.75 -0.60 -10.78
CA GLY A 704 13.55 -1.06 -9.63
C GLY A 704 14.38 0.01 -8.93
N LYS A 705 14.15 1.31 -9.19
CA LYS A 705 14.89 2.44 -8.60
C LYS A 705 14.85 2.43 -7.06
N SER A 706 13.63 2.39 -6.49
CA SER A 706 13.44 2.39 -5.04
C SER A 706 13.98 1.12 -4.40
N THR A 707 13.83 -0.03 -5.06
CA THR A 707 14.43 -1.30 -4.62
C THR A 707 15.96 -1.20 -4.53
N LEU A 708 16.61 -0.66 -5.58
CA LEU A 708 18.06 -0.47 -5.56
C LEU A 708 18.50 0.47 -4.43
N LEU A 709 17.86 1.61 -4.30
CA LEU A 709 18.32 2.67 -3.39
C LEU A 709 17.84 2.47 -1.96
N ASN A 710 16.52 2.22 -1.75
CA ASN A 710 15.91 2.21 -0.43
C ASN A 710 15.92 0.83 0.24
N ASP A 711 15.74 -0.27 -0.55
CA ASP A 711 15.65 -1.61 0.02
C ASP A 711 17.01 -2.30 0.11
N VAL A 712 17.99 -1.93 -0.75
CA VAL A 712 19.30 -2.58 -0.78
C VAL A 712 20.43 -1.64 -0.39
N PHE A 713 20.65 -0.54 -1.13
CA PHE A 713 21.84 0.30 -0.97
C PHE A 713 21.86 1.05 0.37
N PHE A 714 20.77 1.71 0.75
CA PHE A 714 20.67 2.45 2.02
C PHE A 714 20.84 1.54 3.24
N PRO A 715 20.11 0.41 3.39
CA PRO A 715 20.31 -0.50 4.50
C PRO A 715 21.74 -1.06 4.55
N ALA A 716 22.28 -1.52 3.42
CA ALA A 716 23.63 -2.08 3.35
C ALA A 716 24.71 -1.07 3.75
N ALA A 717 24.60 0.19 3.30
CA ALA A 717 25.55 1.25 3.66
C ALA A 717 25.39 1.66 5.13
N SER A 718 24.15 1.83 5.63
CA SER A 718 23.87 2.20 7.02
C SER A 718 24.36 1.16 8.00
N ASN A 719 24.12 -0.13 7.74
CA ASN A 719 24.59 -1.23 8.60
C ASN A 719 26.11 -1.24 8.74
N LYS A 720 26.84 -0.99 7.64
CA LYS A 720 28.30 -0.96 7.69
C LYS A 720 28.90 0.29 8.35
N ILE A 721 28.33 1.47 8.08
CA ILE A 721 28.88 2.76 8.55
C ILE A 721 28.37 3.09 9.96
N MET A 722 27.04 2.99 10.19
CA MET A 722 26.39 3.43 11.42
C MET A 722 26.12 2.28 12.40
N LYS A 723 26.49 1.03 12.03
CA LYS A 723 26.24 -0.18 12.82
C LYS A 723 24.76 -0.36 13.19
N THR A 724 23.88 -0.01 12.27
CA THR A 724 22.43 -0.29 12.35
C THR A 724 22.16 -1.72 11.89
N ASP A 725 20.99 -2.23 12.20
CA ASP A 725 20.54 -3.57 11.77
C ASP A 725 19.26 -3.45 10.92
N TYR A 726 19.37 -2.70 9.81
CA TYR A 726 18.27 -2.63 8.85
C TYR A 726 18.23 -3.88 7.97
N PRO A 727 17.05 -4.45 7.68
CA PRO A 727 16.95 -5.53 6.71
C PRO A 727 17.40 -5.02 5.33
N ALA A 728 18.49 -5.56 4.82
CA ALA A 728 19.00 -5.25 3.49
C ALA A 728 18.57 -6.34 2.51
N GLY A 729 18.09 -5.94 1.33
CA GLY A 729 17.77 -6.87 0.25
C GLY A 729 19.02 -7.61 -0.28
N VAL A 730 18.83 -8.52 -1.21
CA VAL A 730 19.89 -9.44 -1.68
C VAL A 730 20.93 -8.73 -2.53
N TYR A 731 22.20 -8.77 -2.11
CA TYR A 731 23.36 -8.28 -2.86
C TYR A 731 24.61 -9.14 -2.54
N LYS A 732 25.61 -9.15 -3.43
CA LYS A 732 26.84 -9.92 -3.25
C LYS A 732 27.89 -9.16 -2.44
N LYS A 733 28.15 -7.89 -2.79
CA LYS A 733 29.23 -7.11 -2.19
C LYS A 733 28.95 -5.61 -2.26
N ILE A 734 29.37 -4.87 -1.23
CA ILE A 734 29.43 -3.40 -1.23
C ILE A 734 30.82 -2.95 -0.79
N SER A 735 31.44 -1.99 -1.49
CA SER A 735 32.78 -1.48 -1.25
C SER A 735 32.88 0.04 -1.46
N GLY A 736 33.94 0.67 -0.95
CA GLY A 736 34.17 2.12 -1.04
C GLY A 736 33.49 2.94 0.07
N LEU A 737 32.90 2.31 1.07
CA LEU A 737 32.19 2.96 2.18
C LEU A 737 33.14 3.59 3.21
N GLU A 738 34.40 3.25 3.20
CA GLU A 738 35.44 3.81 4.09
C GLU A 738 35.67 5.32 3.91
N ASN A 739 35.25 5.86 2.78
CA ASN A 739 35.32 7.29 2.47
C ASN A 739 34.09 8.09 2.95
N ILE A 740 33.12 7.42 3.58
CA ILE A 740 31.87 8.00 4.06
C ILE A 740 31.82 7.87 5.58
N ASP A 741 31.46 8.94 6.26
CA ASP A 741 31.31 8.97 7.72
C ASP A 741 29.85 8.82 8.19
N LYS A 742 28.89 9.18 7.35
CA LYS A 742 27.46 9.15 7.69
C LYS A 742 26.59 8.94 6.45
N VAL A 743 25.51 8.19 6.61
CA VAL A 743 24.46 8.02 5.59
C VAL A 743 23.16 8.63 6.12
N ILE A 744 22.49 9.42 5.30
CA ILE A 744 21.23 10.08 5.64
C ILE A 744 20.23 9.82 4.51
N SER A 745 19.12 9.12 4.84
CA SER A 745 18.00 8.98 3.91
C SER A 745 16.92 9.99 4.26
N ILE A 746 16.41 10.68 3.24
CA ILE A 746 15.37 11.70 3.34
C ILE A 746 14.22 11.28 2.39
N ASP A 747 13.20 10.69 2.98
CA ASP A 747 12.00 10.20 2.31
C ASP A 747 10.77 11.10 2.58
N GLN A 748 9.66 10.80 1.93
CA GLN A 748 8.40 11.53 2.05
C GLN A 748 7.57 11.15 3.30
N SER A 749 8.09 10.29 4.19
CA SER A 749 7.37 9.90 5.40
C SER A 749 7.12 11.10 6.33
N PRO A 750 6.00 11.13 7.07
CA PRO A 750 5.70 12.24 7.98
C PRO A 750 6.79 12.47 9.02
N ILE A 751 7.02 13.73 9.41
CA ILE A 751 7.96 14.11 10.48
C ILE A 751 7.46 13.74 11.89
N GLY A 752 6.28 13.15 12.00
CA GLY A 752 5.69 12.64 13.23
C GLY A 752 4.26 12.18 13.01
N ARG A 753 3.79 11.30 13.89
CA ARG A 753 2.47 10.63 13.79
C ARG A 753 1.40 11.20 14.72
N THR A 754 1.69 12.29 15.42
CA THR A 754 0.76 12.90 16.38
C THR A 754 0.50 14.37 16.06
N PRO A 755 -0.66 14.93 16.43
CA PRO A 755 -0.96 16.36 16.24
C PRO A 755 0.02 17.30 16.95
N ARG A 756 0.84 16.78 17.89
CA ARG A 756 1.86 17.54 18.62
C ARG A 756 3.18 17.67 17.86
N SER A 757 3.42 16.78 16.88
CA SER A 757 4.59 16.88 16.03
C SER A 757 4.43 18.04 15.06
N ASN A 758 5.45 18.87 14.92
CA ASN A 758 5.43 20.05 14.05
C ASN A 758 6.86 20.41 13.59
N PRO A 759 7.02 21.27 12.56
CA PRO A 759 8.32 21.62 12.00
C PRO A 759 9.30 22.16 13.05
N VAL A 760 8.84 23.06 13.94
CA VAL A 760 9.73 23.71 14.90
C VAL A 760 10.28 22.76 15.98
N THR A 761 9.53 21.72 16.36
CA THR A 761 10.01 20.67 17.27
C THR A 761 10.96 19.72 16.56
N TYR A 762 10.69 19.39 15.32
CA TYR A 762 11.52 18.45 14.53
C TYR A 762 12.94 18.99 14.32
N ILE A 763 13.10 20.26 13.95
CA ILE A 763 14.42 20.89 13.79
C ILE A 763 15.07 21.33 15.09
N GLY A 764 14.40 21.13 16.25
CA GLY A 764 14.92 21.44 17.57
C GLY A 764 15.10 22.95 17.83
N VAL A 765 14.26 23.81 17.22
CA VAL A 765 14.22 25.24 17.51
C VAL A 765 13.32 25.53 18.70
N PHE A 766 12.28 24.75 18.90
CA PHE A 766 11.30 24.97 19.96
C PHE A 766 11.94 24.96 21.37
N ASP A 767 12.96 24.14 21.59
CA ASP A 767 13.69 24.11 22.86
C ASP A 767 14.37 25.46 23.14
N LYS A 768 14.95 26.09 22.14
CA LYS A 768 15.56 27.43 22.25
C LYS A 768 14.54 28.53 22.45
N ILE A 769 13.35 28.41 21.82
CA ILE A 769 12.23 29.32 22.07
C ILE A 769 11.74 29.19 23.52
N ARG A 770 11.59 27.97 24.02
CA ARG A 770 11.20 27.72 25.42
C ARG A 770 12.23 28.27 26.43
N GLU A 771 13.52 28.11 26.17
CA GLU A 771 14.61 28.69 26.97
C GLU A 771 14.50 30.22 27.02
N LEU A 772 14.24 30.85 25.83
CA LEU A 772 14.03 32.29 25.73
C LEU A 772 12.86 32.74 26.63
N TYR A 773 11.68 32.12 26.49
CA TYR A 773 10.50 32.48 27.25
C TYR A 773 10.71 32.27 28.78
N ALA A 774 11.39 31.20 29.18
CA ALA A 774 11.74 30.95 30.59
C ALA A 774 12.76 31.98 31.17
N SER A 775 13.55 32.63 30.30
CA SER A 775 14.53 33.64 30.69
C SER A 775 13.92 35.04 30.91
N LEU A 776 12.69 35.27 30.46
CA LEU A 776 12.00 36.58 30.57
C LEU A 776 11.75 36.96 32.01
N PRO A 777 11.74 38.27 32.33
CA PRO A 777 11.50 38.76 33.71
C PRO A 777 10.22 38.25 34.32
N ASP A 778 9.09 38.27 33.55
CA ASP A 778 7.78 37.81 34.02
C ASP A 778 7.75 36.32 34.33
N ALA A 779 8.44 35.50 33.50
CA ALA A 779 8.57 34.06 33.73
C ALA A 779 9.39 33.77 34.98
N LYS A 780 10.51 34.49 35.19
CA LYS A 780 11.37 34.38 36.38
C LYS A 780 10.64 34.78 37.62
N ALA A 781 9.90 35.91 37.60
CA ALA A 781 9.12 36.38 38.72
C ALA A 781 8.06 35.37 39.17
N ARG A 782 7.48 34.57 38.22
CA ARG A 782 6.50 33.53 38.49
C ARG A 782 7.15 32.16 38.76
N GLY A 783 8.48 32.03 38.74
CA GLY A 783 9.19 30.76 38.92
C GLY A 783 9.02 29.75 37.77
N TYR A 784 8.67 30.22 36.55
CA TYR A 784 8.42 29.37 35.42
C TYR A 784 9.75 28.88 34.81
N LYS A 785 9.87 27.56 34.67
CA LYS A 785 11.00 26.87 34.02
C LYS A 785 10.65 26.47 32.57
N ASN A 786 11.62 26.01 31.77
CA ASN A 786 11.42 25.55 30.38
C ASN A 786 10.25 24.59 30.21
N GLY A 787 9.98 23.72 31.18
CA GLY A 787 8.86 22.78 31.17
C GLY A 787 7.48 23.45 31.11
N ARG A 788 7.36 24.67 31.69
CA ARG A 788 6.10 25.43 31.64
C ARG A 788 5.67 25.79 30.21
N PHE A 789 6.63 26.06 29.37
CA PHE A 789 6.44 26.44 27.96
C PHE A 789 6.44 25.26 27.01
N SER A 790 6.27 24.02 27.49
CA SER A 790 6.14 22.80 26.72
C SER A 790 4.68 22.34 26.65
N PHE A 791 4.17 22.13 25.44
CA PHE A 791 2.85 21.51 25.26
C PHE A 791 2.85 19.98 25.49
N ASN A 792 4.02 19.37 25.68
CA ASN A 792 4.15 17.92 25.97
C ASN A 792 4.16 17.62 27.49
N VAL A 793 4.50 18.60 28.32
CA VAL A 793 4.70 18.43 29.77
C VAL A 793 3.53 19.04 30.55
N LYS A 794 3.09 18.38 31.60
CA LYS A 794 2.05 18.91 32.51
C LYS A 794 2.51 20.22 33.18
N GLY A 795 1.57 21.11 33.48
CA GLY A 795 1.78 22.35 34.20
C GLY A 795 1.59 23.62 33.35
N GLY A 796 2.00 23.64 32.07
CA GLY A 796 1.78 24.80 31.16
C GLY A 796 0.87 24.54 30.01
N ARG A 797 0.62 23.28 29.69
CA ARG A 797 -0.25 22.88 28.58
C ARG A 797 -1.72 22.94 28.98
N CYS A 798 -2.60 23.02 28.00
CA CYS A 798 -4.03 22.76 28.15
C CYS A 798 -4.23 21.28 28.49
N GLU A 799 -4.80 20.97 29.67
CA GLU A 799 -4.99 19.57 30.07
C GLU A 799 -6.17 18.91 29.38
N ASN A 800 -7.14 19.65 28.82
CA ASN A 800 -8.27 19.09 28.07
C ASN A 800 -7.79 18.40 26.78
N CYS A 801 -7.03 19.11 25.94
CA CYS A 801 -6.44 18.52 24.73
C CYS A 801 -5.01 17.98 24.95
N GLN A 802 -4.52 18.02 26.21
CA GLN A 802 -3.16 17.62 26.58
C GLN A 802 -2.05 18.25 25.73
N GLY A 803 -2.27 19.48 25.26
CA GLY A 803 -1.34 20.24 24.43
C GLY A 803 -1.41 19.95 22.93
N ALA A 804 -2.35 19.15 22.45
CA ALA A 804 -2.54 18.89 21.03
C ALA A 804 -3.14 20.08 20.27
N GLY A 805 -3.94 20.93 20.97
CA GLY A 805 -4.72 22.00 20.35
C GLY A 805 -6.05 21.50 19.75
N THR A 806 -6.14 20.23 19.45
CA THR A 806 -7.30 19.54 18.89
C THR A 806 -7.69 18.33 19.74
N ILE A 807 -8.94 17.92 19.66
CA ILE A 807 -9.46 16.67 20.24
C ILE A 807 -9.67 15.70 19.08
N THR A 808 -9.12 14.51 19.19
CA THR A 808 -9.30 13.45 18.18
C THR A 808 -10.56 12.67 18.51
N ILE A 809 -11.45 12.54 17.55
CA ILE A 809 -12.61 11.64 17.59
C ILE A 809 -12.27 10.45 16.71
N GLU A 810 -12.02 9.31 17.35
CA GLU A 810 -11.74 8.05 16.67
C GLU A 810 -13.01 7.53 16.00
N MET A 811 -12.94 7.29 14.68
CA MET A 811 -14.02 6.78 13.85
C MET A 811 -13.65 5.38 13.38
N ASN A 812 -14.21 4.32 13.99
CA ASN A 812 -13.84 2.91 13.79
C ASN A 812 -13.76 2.44 12.31
N PHE A 813 -14.48 3.06 11.38
CA PHE A 813 -14.52 2.69 9.96
C PHE A 813 -14.20 3.86 9.00
N LEU A 814 -14.02 5.06 9.54
CA LEU A 814 -13.70 6.29 8.79
C LEU A 814 -12.40 6.88 9.32
N PRO A 815 -11.77 7.80 8.59
CA PRO A 815 -10.62 8.55 9.12
C PRO A 815 -10.99 9.31 10.39
N ASP A 816 -10.05 9.40 11.34
CA ASP A 816 -10.22 10.15 12.57
C ASP A 816 -10.53 11.63 12.28
N VAL A 817 -11.44 12.19 13.06
CA VAL A 817 -11.83 13.60 12.95
C VAL A 817 -11.10 14.40 14.05
N PHE A 818 -10.46 15.49 13.65
CA PHE A 818 -9.77 16.42 14.54
C PHE A 818 -10.59 17.67 14.72
N ILE A 819 -11.13 17.89 15.93
CA ILE A 819 -11.91 19.07 16.29
C ILE A 819 -11.07 20.00 17.14
N GLN A 820 -11.16 21.31 16.92
CA GLN A 820 -10.47 22.30 17.73
C GLN A 820 -10.90 22.20 19.19
N CYS A 821 -9.96 22.26 20.12
CA CYS A 821 -10.25 22.15 21.56
C CYS A 821 -11.02 23.40 22.06
N ASP A 822 -12.20 23.21 22.61
CA ASP A 822 -13.08 24.28 23.11
C ASP A 822 -12.46 25.10 24.24
N VAL A 823 -11.61 24.49 25.07
CA VAL A 823 -10.99 25.15 26.25
C VAL A 823 -9.87 26.09 25.80
N CYS A 824 -8.92 25.62 25.03
CA CYS A 824 -7.79 26.44 24.60
C CYS A 824 -7.96 27.07 23.22
N ARG A 825 -8.99 26.70 22.48
CA ARG A 825 -9.27 27.19 21.12
C ARG A 825 -8.03 27.12 20.21
N GLY A 826 -7.40 25.94 20.18
CA GLY A 826 -6.20 25.69 19.37
C GLY A 826 -4.87 26.17 20.00
N LYS A 827 -4.88 27.00 21.05
CA LYS A 827 -3.66 27.63 21.60
C LYS A 827 -2.72 26.69 22.35
N ARG A 828 -3.10 25.44 22.62
CA ARG A 828 -2.28 24.37 23.23
C ARG A 828 -1.86 24.57 24.67
N PHE A 829 -1.85 25.80 25.21
CA PHE A 829 -1.39 26.17 26.55
C PHE A 829 -2.54 26.68 27.43
N ASN A 830 -2.31 26.68 28.75
CA ASN A 830 -3.22 27.31 29.69
C ASN A 830 -3.05 28.84 29.70
N ARG A 831 -4.02 29.54 30.27
CA ARG A 831 -4.10 30.98 30.22
C ARG A 831 -2.88 31.67 30.85
N GLU A 832 -2.41 31.17 32.02
CA GLU A 832 -1.29 31.76 32.73
C GLU A 832 0.03 31.68 31.97
N THR A 833 0.24 30.63 31.20
CA THR A 833 1.42 30.48 30.35
C THR A 833 1.39 31.45 29.16
N LEU A 834 0.19 31.75 28.66
CA LEU A 834 0.00 32.69 27.53
C LEU A 834 0.16 34.17 27.93
N GLU A 835 0.14 34.48 29.22
CA GLU A 835 0.38 35.84 29.69
C GLU A 835 1.85 36.28 29.61
N VAL A 836 2.79 35.34 29.47
CA VAL A 836 4.20 35.66 29.31
C VAL A 836 4.47 36.03 27.85
N LEU A 837 4.90 37.28 27.62
CA LEU A 837 5.07 37.84 26.28
C LEU A 837 6.53 38.17 25.94
N TYR A 838 6.97 37.82 24.76
CA TYR A 838 8.22 38.29 24.16
C TYR A 838 7.89 39.18 22.95
N LYS A 839 8.37 40.41 22.93
CA LYS A 839 8.00 41.43 21.90
C LYS A 839 6.48 41.49 21.62
N GLY A 840 5.65 41.36 22.68
CA GLY A 840 4.18 41.42 22.58
C GLY A 840 3.50 40.16 22.08
N LYS A 841 4.21 39.04 21.93
CA LYS A 841 3.70 37.75 21.43
C LYS A 841 3.84 36.66 22.49
N SER A 842 2.78 35.90 22.74
CA SER A 842 2.81 34.68 23.55
C SER A 842 3.48 33.53 22.82
N ILE A 843 3.81 32.45 23.54
CA ILE A 843 4.40 31.26 22.92
C ILE A 843 3.44 30.59 21.91
N SER A 844 2.12 30.70 22.07
CA SER A 844 1.14 30.23 21.09
C SER A 844 1.17 31.09 19.83
N ASP A 845 1.19 32.43 19.97
CA ASP A 845 1.26 33.33 18.83
C ASP A 845 2.52 33.08 17.99
N VAL A 846 3.63 32.66 18.62
CA VAL A 846 4.86 32.28 17.93
C VAL A 846 4.68 30.97 17.16
N LEU A 847 3.93 30.00 17.69
CA LEU A 847 3.64 28.77 16.96
C LEU A 847 2.73 29.02 15.75
N ASP A 848 1.88 30.03 15.81
CA ASP A 848 0.96 30.43 14.73
C ASP A 848 1.66 31.29 13.64
N MET A 849 2.87 31.83 13.93
CA MET A 849 3.67 32.55 12.91
C MET A 849 4.10 31.61 11.78
N THR A 850 4.15 32.18 10.58
CA THR A 850 4.84 31.54 9.46
C THR A 850 6.36 31.49 9.74
N ILE A 851 7.06 30.57 9.09
CA ILE A 851 8.53 30.49 9.20
C ILE A 851 9.20 31.78 8.76
N GLU A 852 8.65 32.47 7.74
CA GLU A 852 9.15 33.76 7.26
C GLU A 852 8.98 34.88 8.29
N GLU A 853 7.79 35.00 8.88
CA GLU A 853 7.52 35.94 9.96
C GLU A 853 8.39 35.67 11.18
N ALA A 854 8.52 34.40 11.58
CA ALA A 854 9.34 34.00 12.72
C ALA A 854 10.84 34.23 12.48
N ALA A 855 11.35 34.04 11.26
CA ALA A 855 12.74 34.34 10.92
C ALA A 855 13.04 35.83 11.11
N SER A 856 12.11 36.71 10.74
CA SER A 856 12.21 38.17 10.94
C SER A 856 12.03 38.54 12.43
N PHE A 857 11.11 37.88 13.14
CA PHE A 857 10.82 38.15 14.55
C PHE A 857 12.01 37.81 15.48
N PHE A 858 12.72 36.69 15.18
CA PHE A 858 13.87 36.23 15.95
C PHE A 858 15.24 36.62 15.33
N ASP A 859 15.29 37.58 14.44
CA ASP A 859 16.50 38.04 13.74
C ASP A 859 17.67 38.31 14.71
N SER A 860 17.38 38.93 15.86
CA SER A 860 18.35 39.25 16.90
C SER A 860 18.86 38.03 17.70
N ILE A 861 18.36 36.82 17.45
CA ILE A 861 18.73 35.60 18.17
C ILE A 861 19.35 34.58 17.21
N PRO A 862 20.69 34.58 17.02
CA PRO A 862 21.38 33.84 15.96
C PRO A 862 21.08 32.35 15.94
N HIS A 863 20.95 31.70 17.11
CA HIS A 863 20.69 30.26 17.21
C HIS A 863 19.30 29.86 16.71
N ILE A 864 18.31 30.74 16.83
CA ILE A 864 16.96 30.55 16.32
C ILE A 864 16.91 30.96 14.85
N ALA A 865 17.35 32.18 14.55
CA ALA A 865 17.32 32.78 13.21
C ALA A 865 17.97 31.89 12.14
N ARG A 866 19.16 31.33 12.41
CA ARG A 866 19.89 30.45 11.47
C ARG A 866 19.07 29.24 11.05
N LYS A 867 18.42 28.55 12.00
CA LYS A 867 17.63 27.37 11.71
C LYS A 867 16.33 27.71 10.95
N LEU A 868 15.68 28.82 11.31
CA LEU A 868 14.50 29.31 10.59
C LEU A 868 14.85 29.73 9.15
N GLN A 869 16.02 30.37 8.97
CA GLN A 869 16.52 30.72 7.64
C GLN A 869 16.74 29.48 6.77
N THR A 870 17.25 28.38 7.34
CA THR A 870 17.40 27.12 6.60
C THR A 870 16.06 26.57 6.12
N LEU A 871 15.00 26.66 6.93
CA LEU A 871 13.64 26.29 6.50
C LEU A 871 13.11 27.21 5.37
N LYS A 872 13.40 28.50 5.44
CA LYS A 872 13.05 29.45 4.39
C LYS A 872 13.80 29.13 3.08
N ASP A 873 15.09 28.81 3.17
CA ASP A 873 15.95 28.50 2.02
C ASP A 873 15.49 27.26 1.23
N VAL A 874 14.83 26.28 1.90
CA VAL A 874 14.22 25.13 1.22
C VAL A 874 12.79 25.40 0.72
N GLY A 875 12.33 26.65 0.73
CA GLY A 875 11.02 27.05 0.21
C GLY A 875 9.83 26.79 1.15
N LEU A 876 10.05 26.70 2.48
CA LEU A 876 9.00 26.45 3.47
C LEU A 876 8.58 27.71 4.25
N GLY A 877 8.88 28.91 3.73
CA GLY A 877 8.61 30.17 4.41
C GLY A 877 7.14 30.40 4.80
N TYR A 878 6.21 29.84 4.03
CA TYR A 878 4.77 29.98 4.19
C TYR A 878 4.15 29.09 5.28
N ILE A 879 4.85 28.03 5.72
CA ILE A 879 4.35 27.08 6.72
C ILE A 879 4.39 27.69 8.10
N GLN A 880 3.37 27.45 8.94
CA GLN A 880 3.37 27.86 10.35
C GLN A 880 4.31 26.98 11.18
N LEU A 881 5.01 27.59 12.14
CA LEU A 881 5.94 26.88 13.05
C LEU A 881 5.28 25.74 13.81
N GLY A 882 4.05 25.92 14.27
CA GLY A 882 3.25 24.96 15.02
C GLY A 882 2.34 24.09 14.15
N GLN A 883 2.41 24.15 12.82
CA GLN A 883 1.58 23.34 11.94
C GLN A 883 1.75 21.85 12.23
N SER A 884 0.64 21.10 12.35
CA SER A 884 0.70 19.68 12.65
C SER A 884 1.40 18.91 11.54
N ALA A 885 2.25 17.96 11.91
CA ALA A 885 2.89 17.04 10.95
C ALA A 885 1.89 16.26 10.08
N LEU A 886 0.66 16.05 10.58
CA LEU A 886 -0.40 15.34 9.88
C LEU A 886 -1.00 16.14 8.71
N THR A 887 -0.86 17.48 8.74
CA THR A 887 -1.38 18.36 7.69
C THR A 887 -0.35 18.70 6.62
N LEU A 888 0.93 18.35 6.84
CA LEU A 888 1.99 18.56 5.85
C LEU A 888 1.85 17.58 4.68
N SER A 889 2.15 18.05 3.48
CA SER A 889 2.34 17.17 2.32
C SER A 889 3.62 16.35 2.47
N GLY A 890 3.75 15.25 1.71
CA GLY A 890 4.97 14.43 1.70
C GLY A 890 6.22 15.24 1.35
N GLY A 891 6.12 16.10 0.33
CA GLY A 891 7.22 16.98 -0.08
C GLY A 891 7.58 18.03 0.96
N GLU A 892 6.60 18.61 1.69
CA GLU A 892 6.86 19.54 2.79
C GLU A 892 7.57 18.84 3.95
N ALA A 893 7.11 17.64 4.34
CA ALA A 893 7.75 16.83 5.38
C ALA A 893 9.21 16.49 5.01
N GLN A 894 9.47 16.13 3.77
CA GLN A 894 10.79 15.84 3.25
C GLN A 894 11.71 17.07 3.30
N ARG A 895 11.21 18.24 2.90
CA ARG A 895 11.97 19.50 2.98
C ARG A 895 12.27 19.93 4.42
N VAL A 896 11.36 19.67 5.38
CA VAL A 896 11.66 19.88 6.81
C VAL A 896 12.80 18.98 7.27
N LYS A 897 12.82 17.70 6.87
CA LYS A 897 13.92 16.77 7.16
C LYS A 897 15.24 17.26 6.56
N LEU A 898 15.22 17.68 5.29
CA LEU A 898 16.38 18.24 4.62
C LEU A 898 16.91 19.49 5.33
N ALA A 899 16.03 20.42 5.71
CA ALA A 899 16.41 21.63 6.46
C ALA A 899 17.05 21.28 7.80
N SER A 900 16.55 20.24 8.50
CA SER A 900 17.15 19.78 9.77
C SER A 900 18.58 19.33 9.60
N GLU A 901 18.89 18.58 8.53
CA GLU A 901 20.27 18.13 8.26
C GLU A 901 21.18 19.27 7.77
N LEU A 902 20.66 20.18 6.96
CA LEU A 902 21.39 21.38 6.52
C LEU A 902 21.81 22.31 7.65
N ALA A 903 21.00 22.36 8.71
CA ALA A 903 21.29 23.17 9.90
C ALA A 903 22.45 22.62 10.74
N ARG A 904 22.89 21.36 10.50
CA ARG A 904 24.00 20.70 11.19
C ARG A 904 25.35 21.01 10.52
N PRO A 905 26.45 20.95 11.27
CA PRO A 905 27.81 21.04 10.67
C PRO A 905 28.01 19.87 9.69
N SER A 906 28.54 20.16 8.50
CA SER A 906 28.87 19.15 7.50
C SER A 906 30.34 18.78 7.60
N THR A 907 30.66 17.47 7.51
CA THR A 907 32.03 16.94 7.45
C THR A 907 32.60 16.91 6.02
N GLY A 908 31.73 17.07 5.01
CA GLY A 908 32.11 16.91 3.61
C GLY A 908 32.23 15.45 3.13
N LYS A 909 31.87 14.47 4.01
CA LYS A 909 31.92 13.03 3.72
C LYS A 909 30.57 12.33 3.96
N THR A 910 29.49 13.09 3.98
CA THR A 910 28.15 12.54 4.21
C THR A 910 27.51 12.12 2.90
N LEU A 911 26.91 10.93 2.89
CA LEU A 911 26.08 10.42 1.79
C LEU A 911 24.62 10.75 2.07
N TYR A 912 24.04 11.60 1.23
CA TYR A 912 22.59 11.92 1.26
C TYR A 912 21.86 11.12 0.21
N ILE A 913 20.80 10.45 0.62
CA ILE A 913 19.89 9.69 -0.23
C ILE A 913 18.54 10.40 -0.21
N LEU A 914 18.05 10.78 -1.39
CA LEU A 914 16.81 11.55 -1.58
C LEU A 914 15.88 10.77 -2.50
N ASP A 915 14.63 10.57 -2.08
CA ASP A 915 13.63 9.88 -2.88
C ASP A 915 12.59 10.89 -3.40
N GLU A 916 12.63 11.18 -4.70
CA GLU A 916 11.76 12.11 -5.43
C GLU A 916 11.50 13.44 -4.70
N PRO A 917 12.51 14.22 -4.33
CA PRO A 917 12.35 15.41 -3.49
C PRO A 917 11.67 16.60 -4.20
N THR A 918 11.48 16.53 -5.51
CA THR A 918 10.82 17.58 -6.31
C THR A 918 9.32 17.34 -6.50
N THR A 919 8.81 16.25 -5.94
CA THR A 919 7.39 15.87 -6.00
C THR A 919 6.49 16.99 -5.45
N GLY A 920 5.46 17.38 -6.21
CA GLY A 920 4.50 18.39 -5.81
C GLY A 920 5.05 19.82 -5.77
N LEU A 921 6.19 20.07 -6.41
CA LEU A 921 6.83 21.37 -6.44
C LEU A 921 6.63 22.08 -7.78
N HIS A 922 6.31 23.34 -7.70
CA HIS A 922 6.39 24.24 -8.84
C HIS A 922 7.87 24.45 -9.23
N PHE A 923 8.16 24.65 -10.52
CA PHE A 923 9.53 24.74 -11.03
C PHE A 923 10.40 25.80 -10.33
N VAL A 924 9.83 26.89 -9.81
CA VAL A 924 10.56 27.90 -9.01
C VAL A 924 11.02 27.32 -7.68
N ASP A 925 10.16 26.53 -7.02
CA ASP A 925 10.49 25.85 -5.77
C ASP A 925 11.56 24.77 -6.02
N ILE A 926 11.48 24.05 -7.16
CA ILE A 926 12.51 23.11 -7.61
C ILE A 926 13.86 23.81 -7.78
N LYS A 927 13.88 24.98 -8.41
CA LYS A 927 15.10 25.76 -8.60
C LYS A 927 15.74 26.16 -7.26
N GLN A 928 14.95 26.56 -6.27
CA GLN A 928 15.45 26.86 -4.93
C GLN A 928 16.03 25.62 -4.26
N LEU A 929 15.31 24.50 -4.28
CA LEU A 929 15.74 23.22 -3.72
C LEU A 929 17.05 22.76 -4.37
N MET A 930 17.15 22.82 -5.71
CA MET A 930 18.39 22.47 -6.42
C MET A 930 19.56 23.35 -6.03
N GLY A 931 19.35 24.65 -5.82
CA GLY A 931 20.38 25.54 -5.30
C GLY A 931 20.92 25.14 -3.93
N VAL A 932 20.07 24.58 -3.09
CA VAL A 932 20.45 24.04 -1.77
C VAL A 932 21.22 22.72 -1.91
N ILE A 933 20.75 21.81 -2.78
CA ILE A 933 21.40 20.52 -3.03
C ILE A 933 22.80 20.72 -3.64
N GLN A 934 22.94 21.61 -4.61
CA GLN A 934 24.23 21.95 -5.21
C GLN A 934 25.22 22.45 -4.15
N LYS A 935 24.80 23.31 -3.22
CA LYS A 935 25.63 23.77 -2.09
C LYS A 935 26.08 22.64 -1.16
N LEU A 936 25.27 21.56 -1.00
CA LEU A 936 25.68 20.38 -0.24
C LEU A 936 26.82 19.63 -0.94
N VAL A 937 26.69 19.44 -2.26
CA VAL A 937 27.71 18.78 -3.08
C VAL A 937 29.00 19.61 -3.12
N ASP A 938 28.86 20.92 -3.27
CA ASP A 938 30.03 21.86 -3.27
C ASP A 938 30.84 21.80 -1.95
N LYS A 939 30.23 21.37 -0.85
CA LYS A 939 30.92 21.12 0.42
C LYS A 939 31.61 19.75 0.49
N GLY A 940 31.64 19.00 -0.59
CA GLY A 940 32.30 17.67 -0.69
C GLY A 940 31.38 16.48 -0.39
N ASN A 941 30.11 16.69 -0.03
CA ASN A 941 29.18 15.60 0.23
C ASN A 941 28.74 14.89 -1.06
N THR A 942 28.28 13.68 -0.93
CA THR A 942 27.70 12.91 -2.02
C THR A 942 26.18 12.96 -1.91
N VAL A 943 25.50 13.25 -3.01
CA VAL A 943 24.03 13.22 -3.10
C VAL A 943 23.61 12.21 -4.13
N VAL A 944 22.76 11.25 -3.74
CA VAL A 944 22.12 10.28 -4.63
C VAL A 944 20.63 10.50 -4.57
N MET A 945 19.99 10.69 -5.71
CA MET A 945 18.61 11.09 -5.82
C MET A 945 17.86 10.21 -6.82
N ILE A 946 16.67 9.69 -6.45
CA ILE A 946 15.72 9.16 -7.42
C ILE A 946 14.95 10.35 -7.99
N GLU A 947 14.90 10.49 -9.32
CA GLU A 947 14.21 11.58 -9.98
C GLU A 947 13.59 11.22 -11.33
N HIS A 948 12.51 11.96 -11.66
CA HIS A 948 11.79 11.86 -12.92
C HIS A 948 11.74 13.17 -13.70
N ASN A 949 11.98 14.30 -13.01
CA ASN A 949 11.96 15.63 -13.61
C ASN A 949 13.22 15.85 -14.47
N VAL A 950 13.03 16.05 -15.77
CA VAL A 950 14.13 16.18 -16.74
C VAL A 950 15.01 17.41 -16.45
N ASP A 951 14.42 18.52 -15.99
CA ASP A 951 15.16 19.72 -15.61
C ASP A 951 16.16 19.43 -14.48
N VAL A 952 15.76 18.58 -13.52
CA VAL A 952 16.62 18.16 -12.39
C VAL A 952 17.65 17.12 -12.85
N ILE A 953 17.24 16.16 -13.66
CA ILE A 953 18.13 15.12 -14.21
C ILE A 953 19.27 15.77 -15.00
N CYS A 954 18.98 16.83 -15.76
CA CYS A 954 19.97 17.62 -16.49
C CYS A 954 20.91 18.42 -15.56
N GLN A 955 20.64 18.56 -14.26
CA GLN A 955 21.55 19.16 -13.27
C GLN A 955 22.53 18.15 -12.67
N ALA A 956 22.34 16.85 -12.87
CA ALA A 956 23.16 15.80 -12.29
C ALA A 956 24.59 15.78 -12.88
N ASP A 957 25.55 15.40 -12.05
CA ASP A 957 26.93 15.14 -12.52
C ASP A 957 27.03 13.73 -13.11
N TYR A 958 26.20 12.79 -12.61
CA TYR A 958 26.19 11.40 -13.03
C TYR A 958 24.76 10.84 -13.01
N ILE A 959 24.42 9.98 -13.96
CA ILE A 959 23.12 9.31 -14.06
C ILE A 959 23.31 7.80 -14.05
N ILE A 960 22.41 7.11 -13.36
CA ILE A 960 22.25 5.65 -13.42
C ILE A 960 20.80 5.40 -13.89
N ASP A 961 20.64 4.98 -15.14
CA ASP A 961 19.31 4.76 -15.74
C ASP A 961 18.93 3.28 -15.69
N LEU A 962 17.79 2.96 -15.04
CA LEU A 962 17.25 1.62 -14.87
C LEU A 962 16.09 1.38 -15.84
N GLY A 963 16.00 0.16 -16.37
CA GLY A 963 14.95 -0.20 -17.31
C GLY A 963 15.21 -1.55 -17.97
N PRO A 964 14.86 -1.68 -19.28
CA PRO A 964 14.21 -0.69 -20.16
C PRO A 964 12.72 -0.45 -19.88
N GLU A 965 12.05 -1.40 -19.22
CA GLU A 965 10.62 -1.39 -18.88
C GLU A 965 10.41 -1.49 -17.37
N GLY A 966 9.14 -1.51 -16.92
CA GLY A 966 8.77 -1.79 -15.53
C GLY A 966 8.60 -3.29 -15.25
N GLY A 967 8.59 -3.69 -13.97
CA GLY A 967 8.37 -5.07 -13.52
C GLY A 967 9.37 -6.06 -14.10
N ASP A 968 8.89 -7.20 -14.60
CA ASP A 968 9.74 -8.26 -15.17
C ASP A 968 10.55 -7.82 -16.41
N GLY A 969 10.08 -6.83 -17.15
CA GLY A 969 10.80 -6.23 -18.28
C GLY A 969 11.93 -5.28 -17.86
N GLY A 970 11.97 -4.89 -16.57
CA GLY A 970 12.93 -3.97 -15.98
C GLY A 970 14.09 -4.63 -15.25
N GLY A 971 14.57 -3.94 -14.23
CA GLY A 971 15.58 -4.45 -13.30
C GLY A 971 16.99 -4.55 -13.87
N ARG A 972 17.31 -3.81 -14.92
CA ARG A 972 18.65 -3.77 -15.54
C ARG A 972 19.17 -2.34 -15.59
N VAL A 973 20.48 -2.16 -15.54
CA VAL A 973 21.13 -0.88 -15.85
C VAL A 973 21.15 -0.71 -17.37
N VAL A 974 20.51 0.34 -17.88
CA VAL A 974 20.42 0.65 -19.32
C VAL A 974 21.54 1.57 -19.76
N ALA A 975 21.83 2.58 -18.95
CA ALA A 975 22.87 3.55 -19.20
C ALA A 975 23.43 4.09 -17.88
N THR A 976 24.71 4.45 -17.89
CA THR A 976 25.39 5.20 -16.83
C THR A 976 26.32 6.22 -17.46
N GLY A 977 26.53 7.35 -16.79
CA GLY A 977 27.42 8.39 -17.25
C GLY A 977 26.88 9.79 -16.99
N THR A 978 27.47 10.81 -17.61
CA THR A 978 26.95 12.19 -17.56
C THR A 978 25.63 12.27 -18.33
N PRO A 979 24.81 13.31 -18.12
CA PRO A 979 23.60 13.53 -18.91
C PRO A 979 23.86 13.54 -20.43
N GLU A 980 24.98 14.09 -20.85
CA GLU A 980 25.40 14.14 -22.26
C GLU A 980 25.70 12.72 -22.81
N GLU A 981 26.37 11.87 -22.03
CA GLU A 981 26.66 10.47 -22.41
C GLU A 981 25.39 9.62 -22.46
N VAL A 982 24.52 9.77 -21.45
CA VAL A 982 23.24 9.01 -21.41
C VAL A 982 22.31 9.44 -22.54
N SER A 983 22.33 10.70 -22.97
CA SER A 983 21.53 11.22 -24.09
C SER A 983 21.84 10.54 -25.43
N LEU A 984 23.04 9.98 -25.58
CA LEU A 984 23.44 9.26 -26.80
C LEU A 984 22.92 7.82 -26.85
N ASN A 985 22.46 7.28 -25.73
CA ASN A 985 21.96 5.90 -25.65
C ASN A 985 20.49 5.81 -26.08
N LYS A 986 20.24 5.36 -27.31
CA LYS A 986 18.89 5.18 -27.89
C LYS A 986 17.99 4.20 -27.14
N LYS A 987 18.54 3.30 -26.30
CA LYS A 987 17.77 2.35 -25.49
C LYS A 987 17.25 2.96 -24.18
N SER A 988 17.83 4.08 -23.76
CA SER A 988 17.41 4.82 -22.57
C SER A 988 16.23 5.72 -22.90
N TRP A 989 15.10 5.51 -22.22
CA TRP A 989 13.98 6.43 -22.29
C TRP A 989 14.33 7.80 -21.68
N THR A 990 14.99 7.79 -20.53
CA THR A 990 15.50 9.01 -19.88
C THR A 990 16.45 9.76 -20.83
N GLY A 991 17.37 9.02 -21.48
CA GLY A 991 18.32 9.60 -22.43
C GLY A 991 17.67 10.36 -23.59
N ARG A 992 16.52 9.89 -24.10
CA ARG A 992 15.79 10.57 -25.18
C ARG A 992 15.26 11.94 -24.72
N TYR A 993 14.65 12.02 -23.53
CA TYR A 993 14.11 13.29 -23.00
C TYR A 993 15.24 14.25 -22.59
N VAL A 994 16.36 13.72 -22.07
CA VAL A 994 17.57 14.50 -21.80
C VAL A 994 18.14 15.09 -23.10
N ALA A 995 18.20 14.30 -24.20
CA ALA A 995 18.65 14.76 -25.50
C ALA A 995 17.80 15.92 -26.03
N GLU A 996 16.46 15.79 -25.97
CA GLU A 996 15.54 16.84 -26.38
C GLU A 996 15.75 18.13 -25.57
N MET A 997 15.98 18.02 -24.25
CA MET A 997 16.24 19.18 -23.40
C MET A 997 17.57 19.85 -23.73
N LEU A 998 18.65 19.09 -23.95
CA LEU A 998 19.96 19.59 -24.30
C LEU A 998 19.92 20.28 -25.68
N GLU A 999 19.19 19.74 -26.65
CA GLU A 999 19.01 20.36 -27.98
C GLU A 999 18.23 21.68 -27.89
N ARG A 1000 17.14 21.72 -27.08
CA ARG A 1000 16.38 22.95 -26.84
C ARG A 1000 17.24 24.04 -26.23
N GLU A 1001 18.15 23.72 -25.30
CA GLU A 1001 19.05 24.69 -24.69
C GLU A 1001 20.15 25.17 -25.68
N LYS A 1002 20.71 24.30 -26.51
CA LYS A 1002 21.68 24.66 -27.58
C LYS A 1002 21.05 25.62 -28.59
N ALA A 1003 19.88 25.27 -29.13
CA ALA A 1003 19.18 26.11 -30.09
C ALA A 1003 18.87 27.53 -29.59
N ARG A 1004 18.73 27.70 -28.27
CA ARG A 1004 18.49 29.00 -27.63
C ARG A 1004 19.76 29.77 -27.34
N GLY A 1005 20.86 29.10 -27.09
CA GLY A 1005 22.19 29.70 -26.95
C GLY A 1005 22.62 30.39 -28.24
N GLU A 1006 22.36 29.77 -29.40
CA GLU A 1006 22.69 30.26 -30.73
C GLU A 1006 21.87 31.52 -31.15
N VAL A 1007 20.69 31.72 -30.52
CA VAL A 1007 19.85 32.93 -30.81
C VAL A 1007 20.26 34.14 -29.99
N LYS A 1008 21.13 34.00 -28.97
CA LYS A 1008 21.60 35.08 -28.12
C LYS A 1008 22.97 35.66 -28.55
N GLU A 1009 23.70 34.97 -29.45
CA GLU A 1009 24.85 35.53 -30.18
C GLU A 1009 24.39 36.15 -31.51
#